data_55406d075ef96827c83a959524d4e039
#
_entry.id   55406d075ef96827c83a959524d4e039
#
_cell.length_a   1.000
_cell.length_b   1.000
_cell.length_c   1.000
_cell.angle_alpha   90.00
_cell.angle_beta   90.00
_cell.angle_gamma   90.00
#
_symmetry.space_group_name_H-M   'P 1'
#
loop_
_entity.id
_entity.type
_entity.pdbx_description
1 polymer ?
#
loop_
_entity_poly.entity_id
_entity_poly.type
_entity_poly.pdbx_seq_one_letter_code
_entity_poly.pdbx_strand_id
1 'polypeptide(L)'
;MAHAKSKYSHINSFHSLQTLQVGTHSYQYFSLPKAAERLGDLSKLPKSLKVLLENLLRFEDNHTVTSAHIHAIADWLKQKTSEQEIQYRPARVLMQDFTGVPAVVDLAAMRAAVAKAGQNPDKINPLSPVDLVIDHSVMVDHFASSHAFHDNVEIEMQRNAERYQFLRWGQSAFNNFSVVPPGTGICHQVNLEYLAQAVWTAEDDGQTFAFPDTLVGTDSHTTMINGLGVLGWGVGGIEAEAAMLGQPISMLIPEVIGFKLTGKLREGITATDLVLTITQMLRKKGVVGKFVEFYGDGLADLPLADRATIANMAPEYGATCGFFPIDEVTLEYLRLTGRQPERIALVEAYSQAQGLWRYVGDEPEFTDSLSLDMSSVEACLAGPKRPQDRVLLSNVAKTFDEVLELSMKPAKQDKEKLENEGGGTAVAAQTASVQNDAPSCTLNGEHFELKHGDVVISAITSCTNTSNPSVMLAAGLLAKKAIEKGLQRKPWVKSSLAPGSKVVTDYLEAAGLTPYLNQLGYQLVGYGCTTCIGNSGPLPEVIEEAIQCHDLNVASVLSGNRNFEGRVHPLVKTNWLASPPLVIAFGLAGTIRIDLTKEPLATNDQGEAIYLKDIWPTTEEITTALRQVNTAMFHREYAQVFEGDASWKAIQIPESQTYAWDDTSTYIQHPPFFAGIDQPPAPIDNIVDARILAVLGDSVTTDHISPAGNIKKDSPAGRYLQAHGVEPKDFNSYGSRRGNHEVMMRGTFANIRIKNEMLGGEEGGNTIHIPSGEKLAIYDAAMRYQQEHTPLLIIAGKEYGTGSSRDWAAKGTNLLGVKAVIAESFERIHRSNLVGMGVLPLQFVDGQTRQSLNLTGREIISISGLSDHLQPHQSLQVHVKRDDGSRDQFEVLCRIDTLNEVEYFKAGGILHYVLRHLIAS
;
A
#
# COMPACT_ATOMS: atom_id res chain seq x y z
N MET A 1 -44.33 -0.01 11.12
CA MET A 1 -42.99 0.52 10.75
C MET A 1 -42.18 0.47 12.02
N ALA A 2 -41.25 -0.46 12.15
CA ALA A 2 -40.31 -0.46 13.25
C ALA A 2 -39.43 0.79 13.05
N HIS A 3 -39.40 1.71 14.03
CA HIS A 3 -38.43 2.81 14.03
C HIS A 3 -37.04 2.19 13.94
N ALA A 4 -36.32 2.48 12.87
CA ALA A 4 -34.91 2.15 12.79
C ALA A 4 -34.24 2.79 14.02
N LYS A 5 -33.51 2.00 14.81
CA LYS A 5 -32.74 2.54 15.93
C LYS A 5 -31.75 3.56 15.37
N SER A 6 -31.65 4.75 15.98
CA SER A 6 -30.64 5.74 15.59
C SER A 6 -29.25 5.12 15.55
N LYS A 7 -28.47 5.53 14.57
CA LYS A 7 -27.09 5.09 14.35
C LYS A 7 -26.13 5.66 15.40
N TYR A 8 -26.43 6.83 15.96
CA TYR A 8 -25.56 7.52 16.91
C TYR A 8 -26.06 7.43 18.36
N SER A 9 -25.17 7.72 19.31
CA SER A 9 -25.41 7.48 20.73
C SER A 9 -26.62 8.21 21.28
N HIS A 10 -27.54 7.46 21.85
CA HIS A 10 -28.61 7.99 22.70
C HIS A 10 -28.20 8.09 24.18
N ILE A 11 -27.09 7.46 24.57
CA ILE A 11 -26.64 7.40 25.95
C ILE A 11 -26.05 8.74 26.38
N ASN A 12 -25.11 9.28 25.57
CA ASN A 12 -24.51 10.62 25.77
C ASN A 12 -24.12 10.89 27.23
N SER A 13 -23.38 9.97 27.86
CA SER A 13 -23.00 10.02 29.29
C SER A 13 -22.25 11.29 29.67
N PHE A 14 -21.57 11.90 28.71
CA PHE A 14 -20.76 13.10 28.88
C PHE A 14 -21.52 14.40 28.56
N HIS A 15 -22.80 14.32 28.19
CA HIS A 15 -23.64 15.45 27.76
C HIS A 15 -23.01 16.28 26.65
N SER A 16 -22.28 15.61 25.75
CA SER A 16 -21.48 16.23 24.71
C SER A 16 -22.30 16.61 23.45
N LEU A 17 -23.49 16.05 23.27
CA LEU A 17 -24.35 16.37 22.14
C LEU A 17 -24.77 17.86 22.18
N GLN A 18 -24.43 18.59 21.13
CA GLN A 18 -24.67 20.03 20.99
C GLN A 18 -25.13 20.33 19.56
N THR A 19 -25.60 21.55 19.35
CA THR A 19 -25.98 22.08 18.05
C THR A 19 -24.97 23.11 17.58
N LEU A 20 -24.45 22.96 16.37
CA LEU A 20 -23.56 23.89 15.69
C LEU A 20 -24.36 24.63 14.62
N GLN A 21 -24.41 25.96 14.68
CA GLN A 21 -25.04 26.77 13.66
C GLN A 21 -23.99 27.29 12.67
N VAL A 22 -24.16 26.98 11.38
CA VAL A 22 -23.27 27.46 10.31
C VAL A 22 -24.14 28.11 9.21
N GLY A 23 -24.11 29.41 9.11
CA GLY A 23 -25.02 30.14 8.24
C GLY A 23 -26.48 29.85 8.56
N THR A 24 -27.21 29.33 7.61
CA THR A 24 -28.63 28.92 7.75
C THR A 24 -28.81 27.46 8.17
N HIS A 25 -27.74 26.68 8.24
CA HIS A 25 -27.80 25.26 8.55
C HIS A 25 -27.49 25.00 10.02
N SER A 26 -28.13 23.97 10.55
CA SER A 26 -27.99 23.53 11.93
C SER A 26 -27.55 22.07 11.93
N TYR A 27 -26.46 21.77 12.67
CA TYR A 27 -25.86 20.45 12.75
C TYR A 27 -25.81 19.97 14.18
N GLN A 28 -26.18 18.72 14.42
CA GLN A 28 -25.89 18.04 15.68
C GLN A 28 -24.45 17.54 15.68
N TYR A 29 -23.75 17.66 16.80
CA TYR A 29 -22.38 17.15 16.91
C TYR A 29 -22.02 16.83 18.37
N PHE A 30 -21.08 15.93 18.58
CA PHE A 30 -20.57 15.54 19.90
C PHE A 30 -19.36 16.42 20.26
N SER A 31 -19.61 17.46 21.06
CA SER A 31 -18.66 18.52 21.41
C SER A 31 -17.58 18.04 22.37
N LEU A 32 -16.32 18.11 21.95
CA LEU A 32 -15.16 17.81 22.79
C LEU A 32 -14.98 18.81 23.95
N PRO A 33 -15.14 20.14 23.75
CA PRO A 33 -15.11 21.09 24.87
C PRO A 33 -16.21 20.82 25.91
N LYS A 34 -17.38 20.37 25.46
CA LYS A 34 -18.45 20.02 26.41
C LYS A 34 -18.16 18.73 27.16
N ALA A 35 -17.62 17.74 26.50
CA ALA A 35 -17.15 16.50 27.13
C ALA A 35 -16.01 16.77 28.15
N ALA A 36 -15.14 17.75 27.87
CA ALA A 36 -14.03 18.13 28.76
C ALA A 36 -14.50 18.60 30.16
N GLU A 37 -15.72 19.14 30.30
CA GLU A 37 -16.28 19.49 31.62
C GLU A 37 -16.33 18.28 32.58
N ARG A 38 -16.35 17.05 32.03
CA ARG A 38 -16.36 15.79 32.81
C ARG A 38 -15.07 14.99 32.70
N LEU A 39 -14.36 15.14 31.56
CA LEU A 39 -13.13 14.38 31.26
C LEU A 39 -11.86 15.10 31.74
N GLY A 40 -11.94 16.40 32.04
CA GLY A 40 -10.79 17.24 32.34
C GLY A 40 -10.27 17.98 31.12
N ASP A 41 -9.15 18.70 31.31
CA ASP A 41 -8.57 19.52 30.23
C ASP A 41 -8.03 18.66 29.08
N LEU A 42 -8.62 18.81 27.91
CA LEU A 42 -8.25 18.14 26.66
C LEU A 42 -7.45 19.04 25.69
N SER A 43 -7.06 20.27 26.12
CA SER A 43 -6.42 21.26 25.24
C SER A 43 -5.12 20.73 24.65
N LYS A 44 -4.34 20.00 25.42
CA LYS A 44 -3.06 19.42 25.03
C LYS A 44 -3.13 18.04 24.37
N LEU A 45 -4.32 17.45 24.29
CA LEU A 45 -4.49 16.16 23.63
C LEU A 45 -4.15 16.30 22.13
N PRO A 46 -3.34 15.38 21.54
CA PRO A 46 -3.08 15.38 20.10
C PRO A 46 -4.37 15.41 19.29
N LYS A 47 -4.39 16.16 18.18
CA LYS A 47 -5.61 16.34 17.39
C LYS A 47 -6.08 15.02 16.78
N SER A 48 -5.16 14.12 16.43
CA SER A 48 -5.48 12.76 16.01
C SER A 48 -6.25 11.95 17.06
N LEU A 49 -5.87 12.09 18.36
CA LEU A 49 -6.60 11.46 19.46
C LEU A 49 -7.93 12.16 19.76
N LYS A 50 -8.04 13.48 19.52
CA LYS A 50 -9.33 14.19 19.60
C LYS A 50 -10.35 13.63 18.59
N VAL A 51 -9.91 13.26 17.38
CA VAL A 51 -10.76 12.59 16.38
C VAL A 51 -11.23 11.23 16.88
N LEU A 52 -10.34 10.42 17.50
CA LEU A 52 -10.74 9.14 18.10
C LEU A 52 -11.72 9.35 19.27
N LEU A 53 -11.51 10.35 20.11
CA LEU A 53 -12.39 10.66 21.23
C LEU A 53 -13.79 11.05 20.77
N GLU A 54 -13.90 11.90 19.73
CA GLU A 54 -15.20 12.24 19.11
C GLU A 54 -15.91 10.98 18.62
N ASN A 55 -15.19 10.10 17.95
CA ASN A 55 -15.74 8.85 17.43
C ASN A 55 -16.33 7.98 18.54
N LEU A 56 -15.63 7.83 19.66
CA LEU A 56 -16.14 7.07 20.80
C LEU A 56 -17.36 7.74 21.43
N LEU A 57 -17.37 9.07 21.60
CA LEU A 57 -18.53 9.81 22.14
C LEU A 57 -19.78 9.60 21.27
N ARG A 58 -19.60 9.61 19.96
CA ARG A 58 -20.67 9.44 18.97
C ARG A 58 -21.24 8.02 18.92
N PHE A 59 -20.44 7.00 19.22
CA PHE A 59 -20.83 5.59 19.18
C PHE A 59 -20.94 4.92 20.55
N GLU A 60 -21.01 5.71 21.64
CA GLU A 60 -21.22 5.16 22.98
C GLU A 60 -22.53 4.36 23.06
N ASP A 61 -22.43 3.06 23.35
CA ASP A 61 -23.55 2.11 23.37
C ASP A 61 -23.57 1.23 24.63
N ASN A 62 -22.62 1.45 25.57
CA ASN A 62 -22.40 0.61 26.77
C ASN A 62 -22.09 -0.87 26.47
N HIS A 63 -21.82 -1.20 25.23
CA HIS A 63 -21.49 -2.55 24.80
C HIS A 63 -20.15 -2.59 24.07
N THR A 64 -20.08 -2.02 22.86
CA THR A 64 -18.85 -1.92 22.09
C THR A 64 -18.02 -0.69 22.49
N VAL A 65 -18.68 0.42 22.79
CA VAL A 65 -18.06 1.64 23.31
C VAL A 65 -18.69 1.99 24.65
N THR A 66 -17.86 1.97 25.69
CA THR A 66 -18.26 2.29 27.07
C THR A 66 -17.65 3.60 27.54
N SER A 67 -18.17 4.17 28.64
CA SER A 67 -17.58 5.35 29.26
C SER A 67 -16.12 5.14 29.69
N ALA A 68 -15.72 3.91 30.01
CA ALA A 68 -14.32 3.57 30.34
C ALA A 68 -13.38 3.77 29.15
N HIS A 69 -13.79 3.40 27.93
CA HIS A 69 -13.01 3.64 26.70
C HIS A 69 -12.83 5.13 26.44
N ILE A 70 -13.87 5.94 26.69
CA ILE A 70 -13.83 7.40 26.52
C ILE A 70 -12.89 8.03 27.55
N HIS A 71 -12.97 7.63 28.83
CA HIS A 71 -12.03 8.07 29.87
C HIS A 71 -10.59 7.69 29.56
N ALA A 72 -10.34 6.50 28.99
CA ALA A 72 -9.00 6.03 28.69
C ALA A 72 -8.26 6.95 27.68
N ILE A 73 -8.97 7.54 26.70
CA ILE A 73 -8.36 8.52 25.79
C ILE A 73 -8.02 9.84 26.54
N ALA A 74 -8.88 10.30 27.43
CA ALA A 74 -8.58 11.49 28.22
C ALA A 74 -7.41 11.24 29.19
N ASP A 75 -7.38 10.07 29.82
CA ASP A 75 -6.32 9.66 30.75
C ASP A 75 -4.97 9.41 30.06
N TRP A 76 -4.96 9.21 28.73
CA TRP A 76 -3.74 9.10 27.94
C TRP A 76 -2.77 10.30 28.19
N LEU A 77 -3.29 11.50 28.41
CA LEU A 77 -2.46 12.67 28.72
C LEU A 77 -1.59 12.50 29.99
N LYS A 78 -1.96 11.63 30.92
CA LYS A 78 -1.21 11.37 32.14
C LYS A 78 0.06 10.55 31.91
N GLN A 79 -0.02 9.55 31.02
CA GLN A 79 1.06 8.58 30.77
C GLN A 79 1.62 8.67 29.36
N LYS A 80 0.86 9.28 28.42
CA LYS A 80 1.16 9.42 26.98
C LYS A 80 1.30 8.07 26.25
N THR A 81 0.75 7.03 26.86
CA THR A 81 0.60 5.67 26.34
C THR A 81 -0.66 5.06 26.91
N SER A 82 -1.20 3.99 26.32
CA SER A 82 -2.32 3.25 26.85
C SER A 82 -2.31 1.82 26.29
N GLU A 83 -2.67 0.85 27.13
CA GLU A 83 -2.92 -0.54 26.75
C GLU A 83 -4.42 -0.83 26.56
N GLN A 84 -5.26 0.20 26.65
CA GLN A 84 -6.70 0.07 26.51
C GLN A 84 -7.08 -0.13 25.05
N GLU A 85 -7.83 -1.20 24.78
CA GLU A 85 -8.50 -1.44 23.51
C GLU A 85 -9.70 -0.51 23.34
N ILE A 86 -9.90 0.00 22.14
CA ILE A 86 -11.07 0.79 21.74
C ILE A 86 -11.67 0.26 20.43
N GLN A 87 -12.94 0.59 20.22
CA GLN A 87 -13.71 0.18 19.04
C GLN A 87 -14.00 1.39 18.16
N TYR A 88 -13.23 1.55 17.08
CA TYR A 88 -13.30 2.67 16.17
C TYR A 88 -14.17 2.37 14.94
N ARG A 89 -15.02 3.32 14.52
CA ARG A 89 -15.85 3.20 13.32
C ARG A 89 -15.53 4.32 12.32
N PRO A 90 -14.89 4.00 11.17
CA PRO A 90 -14.62 5.01 10.15
C PRO A 90 -15.93 5.51 9.53
N ALA A 91 -15.92 6.77 9.07
CA ALA A 91 -17.05 7.36 8.37
C ALA A 91 -17.31 6.70 7.01
N ARG A 92 -16.25 6.24 6.34
CA ARG A 92 -16.30 5.62 5.01
C ARG A 92 -15.13 4.68 4.75
N VAL A 93 -15.23 3.89 3.69
CA VAL A 93 -14.20 2.95 3.25
C VAL A 93 -13.77 3.31 1.82
N LEU A 94 -12.46 3.31 1.56
CA LEU A 94 -11.88 3.55 0.23
C LEU A 94 -11.20 2.28 -0.27
N MET A 95 -11.47 1.88 -1.51
CA MET A 95 -10.85 0.71 -2.12
C MET A 95 -10.16 1.07 -3.43
N GLN A 96 -9.08 0.36 -3.74
CA GLN A 96 -8.53 0.26 -5.09
C GLN A 96 -8.90 -1.09 -5.69
N ASP A 97 -8.87 -1.24 -7.02
CA ASP A 97 -9.46 -2.40 -7.70
C ASP A 97 -8.75 -3.74 -7.46
N PHE A 98 -7.43 -3.77 -7.25
CA PHE A 98 -6.70 -5.03 -6.99
C PHE A 98 -7.04 -5.67 -5.63
N THR A 99 -7.48 -4.89 -4.67
CA THR A 99 -7.95 -5.37 -3.36
C THR A 99 -9.46 -5.24 -3.19
N GLY A 100 -10.10 -4.34 -3.93
CA GLY A 100 -11.55 -4.18 -3.94
C GLY A 100 -12.28 -5.30 -4.69
N VAL A 101 -11.76 -5.79 -5.81
CA VAL A 101 -12.38 -6.93 -6.53
C VAL A 101 -12.54 -8.15 -5.61
N PRO A 102 -11.51 -8.66 -4.91
CA PRO A 102 -11.71 -9.77 -3.99
C PRO A 102 -12.67 -9.45 -2.85
N ALA A 103 -12.69 -8.20 -2.35
CA ALA A 103 -13.66 -7.79 -1.33
C ALA A 103 -15.10 -7.89 -1.85
N VAL A 104 -15.38 -7.40 -3.07
CA VAL A 104 -16.69 -7.53 -3.69
C VAL A 104 -17.04 -9.00 -3.98
N VAL A 105 -16.05 -9.85 -4.33
CA VAL A 105 -16.22 -11.31 -4.50
C VAL A 105 -16.68 -11.95 -3.19
N ASP A 106 -16.07 -11.58 -2.07
CA ASP A 106 -16.46 -12.09 -0.76
C ASP A 106 -17.88 -11.64 -0.38
N LEU A 107 -18.26 -10.37 -0.61
CA LEU A 107 -19.63 -9.89 -0.41
C LEU A 107 -20.64 -10.64 -1.30
N ALA A 108 -20.29 -10.90 -2.56
CA ALA A 108 -21.13 -11.68 -3.48
C ALA A 108 -21.30 -13.12 -2.99
N ALA A 109 -20.23 -13.74 -2.49
CA ALA A 109 -20.27 -15.08 -1.91
C ALA A 109 -21.08 -15.12 -0.59
N MET A 110 -20.97 -14.07 0.25
CA MET A 110 -21.82 -13.93 1.44
C MET A 110 -23.31 -13.81 1.06
N ARG A 111 -23.67 -13.04 0.02
CA ARG A 111 -25.05 -12.98 -0.51
C ARG A 111 -25.52 -14.35 -0.98
N ALA A 112 -24.69 -15.09 -1.68
CA ALA A 112 -25.01 -16.45 -2.12
C ALA A 112 -25.25 -17.40 -0.92
N ALA A 113 -24.43 -17.29 0.14
CA ALA A 113 -24.59 -18.06 1.38
C ALA A 113 -25.89 -17.71 2.12
N VAL A 114 -26.23 -16.41 2.24
CA VAL A 114 -27.51 -15.94 2.83
C VAL A 114 -28.71 -16.42 2.02
N ALA A 115 -28.67 -16.34 0.70
CA ALA A 115 -29.70 -16.86 -0.20
C ALA A 115 -29.89 -18.37 -0.03
N LYS A 116 -28.78 -19.13 0.05
CA LYS A 116 -28.80 -20.58 0.31
C LYS A 116 -29.42 -20.93 1.67
N ALA A 117 -29.24 -20.06 2.67
CA ALA A 117 -29.90 -20.19 3.96
C ALA A 117 -31.40 -19.79 3.93
N GLY A 118 -31.96 -19.44 2.77
CA GLY A 118 -33.36 -19.04 2.60
C GLY A 118 -33.69 -17.64 3.10
N GLN A 119 -32.69 -16.77 3.25
CA GLN A 119 -32.85 -15.41 3.73
C GLN A 119 -32.63 -14.38 2.60
N ASN A 120 -33.01 -13.12 2.86
CA ASN A 120 -32.86 -12.04 1.87
C ASN A 120 -31.36 -11.67 1.69
N PRO A 121 -30.79 -11.79 0.48
CA PRO A 121 -29.42 -11.41 0.17
C PRO A 121 -29.09 -9.93 0.48
N ASP A 122 -30.09 -9.03 0.46
CA ASP A 122 -29.93 -7.61 0.76
C ASP A 122 -29.51 -7.33 2.21
N LYS A 123 -29.50 -8.32 3.10
CA LYS A 123 -28.84 -8.21 4.40
C LYS A 123 -27.33 -7.91 4.27
N ILE A 124 -26.73 -8.33 3.15
CA ILE A 124 -25.33 -8.08 2.85
C ILE A 124 -25.24 -6.81 1.98
N ASN A 125 -25.10 -5.68 2.61
CA ASN A 125 -24.86 -4.36 2.01
C ASN A 125 -23.89 -3.55 2.85
N PRO A 126 -23.08 -2.69 2.27
CA PRO A 126 -22.30 -1.71 3.01
C PRO A 126 -23.19 -0.80 3.88
N LEU A 127 -22.90 -0.75 5.18
CA LEU A 127 -23.57 0.14 6.14
C LEU A 127 -22.88 1.51 6.23
N SER A 128 -21.63 1.59 5.77
CA SER A 128 -20.88 2.83 5.60
C SER A 128 -20.64 3.07 4.11
N PRO A 129 -20.54 4.33 3.64
CA PRO A 129 -20.20 4.63 2.25
C PRO A 129 -18.89 3.97 1.82
N VAL A 130 -18.87 3.39 0.64
CA VAL A 130 -17.71 2.73 0.05
C VAL A 130 -17.48 3.30 -1.34
N ASP A 131 -16.28 3.80 -1.57
CA ASP A 131 -15.81 4.23 -2.89
C ASP A 131 -14.71 3.28 -3.37
N LEU A 132 -14.90 2.63 -4.53
CA LEU A 132 -13.89 1.82 -5.18
C LEU A 132 -13.37 2.56 -6.41
N VAL A 133 -12.05 2.77 -6.49
CA VAL A 133 -11.40 3.41 -7.63
C VAL A 133 -10.64 2.37 -8.44
N ILE A 134 -10.91 2.30 -9.74
CA ILE A 134 -10.17 1.43 -10.67
C ILE A 134 -8.93 2.18 -11.12
N ASP A 135 -7.77 1.82 -10.57
CA ASP A 135 -6.54 2.58 -10.73
C ASP A 135 -5.25 1.74 -10.85
N HIS A 136 -5.35 0.41 -10.72
CA HIS A 136 -4.21 -0.51 -10.71
C HIS A 136 -4.16 -1.43 -11.93
N SER A 137 -5.08 -1.28 -12.90
CA SER A 137 -5.24 -2.22 -14.01
C SER A 137 -4.46 -1.85 -15.26
N VAL A 138 -4.09 -0.57 -15.42
CA VAL A 138 -3.34 -0.10 -16.59
C VAL A 138 -1.87 -0.54 -16.54
N MET A 139 -1.35 -1.03 -17.67
CA MET A 139 0.03 -1.47 -17.87
C MET A 139 0.70 -0.60 -18.93
N VAL A 140 1.99 -0.30 -18.77
CA VAL A 140 2.75 0.51 -19.75
C VAL A 140 3.28 -0.41 -20.85
N ASP A 141 2.39 -0.96 -21.67
CA ASP A 141 2.77 -1.76 -22.86
C ASP A 141 3.35 -0.86 -23.96
N HIS A 142 2.69 0.27 -24.23
CA HIS A 142 3.12 1.29 -25.19
C HIS A 142 3.61 2.54 -24.47
N PHE A 143 4.69 3.14 -24.98
CA PHE A 143 5.34 4.33 -24.41
C PHE A 143 6.01 5.18 -25.48
N ALA A 144 6.40 6.40 -25.12
CA ALA A 144 7.16 7.33 -25.98
C ALA A 144 6.53 7.53 -27.38
N SER A 145 5.22 7.47 -27.48
CA SER A 145 4.45 7.72 -28.70
C SER A 145 3.15 8.48 -28.41
N SER A 146 2.64 9.22 -29.40
CA SER A 146 1.37 9.95 -29.29
C SER A 146 0.14 9.05 -29.12
N HIS A 147 0.25 7.77 -29.42
CA HIS A 147 -0.82 6.78 -29.33
C HIS A 147 -0.75 5.96 -28.02
N ALA A 148 0.34 6.06 -27.26
CA ALA A 148 0.60 5.21 -26.10
C ALA A 148 -0.58 5.17 -25.10
N PHE A 149 -1.19 6.31 -24.79
CA PHE A 149 -2.32 6.37 -23.89
C PHE A 149 -3.54 5.58 -24.43
N HIS A 150 -3.90 5.82 -25.69
CA HIS A 150 -5.05 5.16 -26.32
C HIS A 150 -4.84 3.63 -26.37
N ASP A 151 -3.67 3.21 -26.84
CA ASP A 151 -3.32 1.80 -27.00
C ASP A 151 -3.33 1.06 -25.66
N ASN A 152 -2.76 1.67 -24.60
CA ASN A 152 -2.75 1.09 -23.26
C ASN A 152 -4.15 0.98 -22.66
N VAL A 153 -5.02 1.99 -22.83
CA VAL A 153 -6.39 1.97 -22.35
C VAL A 153 -7.23 0.91 -23.09
N GLU A 154 -7.05 0.75 -24.40
CA GLU A 154 -7.74 -0.30 -25.17
C GLU A 154 -7.32 -1.69 -24.66
N ILE A 155 -6.04 -1.92 -24.46
CA ILE A 155 -5.52 -3.17 -23.91
C ILE A 155 -6.03 -3.40 -22.47
N GLU A 156 -6.06 -2.35 -21.63
CA GLU A 156 -6.60 -2.43 -20.28
C GLU A 156 -8.05 -2.90 -20.27
N MET A 157 -8.90 -2.28 -21.10
CA MET A 157 -10.32 -2.62 -21.21
C MET A 157 -10.53 -4.05 -21.69
N GLN A 158 -9.76 -4.50 -22.69
CA GLN A 158 -9.83 -5.87 -23.21
C GLN A 158 -9.39 -6.90 -22.15
N ARG A 159 -8.23 -6.68 -21.51
CA ARG A 159 -7.67 -7.60 -20.51
C ARG A 159 -8.53 -7.74 -19.26
N ASN A 160 -9.28 -6.70 -18.90
CA ASN A 160 -10.03 -6.64 -17.65
C ASN A 160 -11.55 -6.63 -17.81
N ALA A 161 -12.06 -6.91 -19.01
CA ALA A 161 -13.49 -6.81 -19.35
C ALA A 161 -14.38 -7.55 -18.33
N GLU A 162 -14.02 -8.77 -17.95
CA GLU A 162 -14.78 -9.59 -17.00
C GLU A 162 -14.77 -8.98 -15.58
N ARG A 163 -13.61 -8.47 -15.11
CA ARG A 163 -13.50 -7.77 -13.82
C ARG A 163 -14.33 -6.50 -13.79
N TYR A 164 -14.33 -5.75 -14.88
CA TYR A 164 -15.07 -4.50 -15.01
C TYR A 164 -16.58 -4.77 -15.06
N GLN A 165 -17.00 -5.83 -15.74
CA GLN A 165 -18.38 -6.28 -15.71
C GLN A 165 -18.82 -6.64 -14.28
N PHE A 166 -17.98 -7.37 -13.55
CA PHE A 166 -18.25 -7.75 -12.17
C PHE A 166 -18.34 -6.53 -11.23
N LEU A 167 -17.41 -5.58 -11.32
CA LEU A 167 -17.45 -4.35 -10.52
C LEU A 167 -18.68 -3.50 -10.84
N ARG A 168 -19.05 -3.42 -12.11
CA ARG A 168 -20.25 -2.70 -12.52
C ARG A 168 -21.54 -3.37 -12.04
N TRP A 169 -21.58 -4.71 -12.03
CA TRP A 169 -22.66 -5.44 -11.35
C TRP A 169 -22.67 -5.07 -9.85
N GLY A 170 -21.54 -5.08 -9.17
CA GLY A 170 -21.44 -4.71 -7.75
C GLY A 170 -21.98 -3.31 -7.47
N GLN A 171 -21.66 -2.34 -8.32
CA GLN A 171 -22.17 -0.97 -8.23
C GLN A 171 -23.70 -0.91 -8.31
N SER A 172 -24.34 -1.77 -9.10
CA SER A 172 -25.80 -1.85 -9.23
C SER A 172 -26.45 -2.68 -8.12
N ALA A 173 -25.77 -3.71 -7.62
CA ALA A 173 -26.32 -4.68 -6.69
C ALA A 173 -26.21 -4.23 -5.21
N PHE A 174 -25.18 -3.46 -4.85
CA PHE A 174 -24.96 -3.01 -3.48
C PHE A 174 -25.34 -1.56 -3.27
N ASN A 175 -26.07 -1.26 -2.19
CA ASN A 175 -26.30 0.10 -1.72
C ASN A 175 -25.03 0.66 -1.04
N ASN A 176 -24.86 1.99 -1.03
CA ASN A 176 -23.68 2.67 -0.49
C ASN A 176 -22.33 2.22 -1.08
N PHE A 177 -22.34 1.72 -2.30
CA PHE A 177 -21.15 1.28 -3.03
C PHE A 177 -21.05 2.00 -4.36
N SER A 178 -19.98 2.79 -4.52
CA SER A 178 -19.70 3.56 -5.73
C SER A 178 -18.43 3.06 -6.39
N VAL A 179 -18.39 3.07 -7.72
CA VAL A 179 -17.19 2.72 -8.50
C VAL A 179 -16.76 3.94 -9.31
N VAL A 180 -15.51 4.37 -9.11
CA VAL A 180 -14.83 5.33 -9.98
C VAL A 180 -14.17 4.55 -11.12
N PRO A 181 -14.60 4.76 -12.38
CA PRO A 181 -14.16 4.00 -13.54
C PRO A 181 -12.67 4.13 -13.86
N PRO A 182 -12.10 3.20 -14.67
CA PRO A 182 -10.71 3.26 -15.10
C PRO A 182 -10.40 4.55 -15.85
N GLY A 183 -9.13 4.96 -15.84
CA GLY A 183 -8.68 6.17 -16.50
C GLY A 183 -9.08 7.49 -15.83
N THR A 184 -9.61 7.46 -14.60
CA THR A 184 -9.95 8.67 -13.83
C THR A 184 -8.75 9.19 -13.02
N GLY A 185 -8.06 8.29 -12.33
CA GLY A 185 -6.90 8.64 -11.53
C GLY A 185 -6.63 7.60 -10.43
N ILE A 186 -5.61 7.84 -9.60
CA ILE A 186 -5.24 6.98 -8.49
C ILE A 186 -6.13 7.25 -7.26
N CYS A 187 -6.53 6.20 -6.55
CA CYS A 187 -7.53 6.25 -5.48
C CYS A 187 -7.24 7.32 -4.41
N HIS A 188 -6.02 7.42 -3.93
CA HIS A 188 -5.67 8.37 -2.86
C HIS A 188 -5.61 9.83 -3.36
N GLN A 189 -5.29 10.10 -4.64
CA GLN A 189 -5.33 11.45 -5.21
C GLN A 189 -6.78 11.85 -5.53
N VAL A 190 -7.59 10.98 -6.13
CA VAL A 190 -9.04 11.21 -6.33
C VAL A 190 -9.73 11.46 -4.99
N ASN A 191 -9.34 10.73 -3.95
CA ASN A 191 -9.84 10.96 -2.60
C ASN A 191 -9.46 12.34 -2.05
N LEU A 192 -8.20 12.75 -2.18
CA LEU A 192 -7.71 14.05 -1.74
C LEU A 192 -8.39 15.21 -2.48
N GLU A 193 -8.49 15.10 -3.80
CA GLU A 193 -9.00 16.17 -4.68
C GLU A 193 -10.52 16.26 -4.68
N TYR A 194 -11.25 15.15 -4.43
CA TYR A 194 -12.70 15.13 -4.63
C TYR A 194 -13.50 14.41 -3.52
N LEU A 195 -13.20 13.12 -3.19
CA LEU A 195 -14.10 12.33 -2.34
C LEU A 195 -14.11 12.78 -0.87
N ALA A 196 -12.97 13.22 -0.34
CA ALA A 196 -12.86 13.65 1.05
C ALA A 196 -13.53 14.98 1.31
N GLN A 197 -14.16 15.11 2.50
CA GLN A 197 -14.96 16.27 2.90
C GLN A 197 -14.37 17.04 4.10
N ALA A 198 -13.31 16.55 4.73
CA ALA A 198 -12.71 17.02 5.98
C ALA A 198 -13.66 16.96 7.19
N VAL A 199 -14.88 17.41 7.05
CA VAL A 199 -15.99 17.20 7.99
C VAL A 199 -17.13 16.51 7.23
N TRP A 200 -17.51 15.33 7.70
CA TRP A 200 -18.60 14.53 7.13
C TRP A 200 -19.95 14.96 7.70
N THR A 201 -21.01 14.71 6.94
CA THR A 201 -22.38 14.90 7.40
C THR A 201 -23.23 13.66 7.11
N ALA A 202 -24.11 13.32 8.00
CA ALA A 202 -25.07 12.22 7.81
C ALA A 202 -26.41 12.54 8.46
N GLU A 203 -27.49 12.07 7.84
CA GLU A 203 -28.83 12.16 8.38
C GLU A 203 -29.08 10.98 9.34
N ASP A 204 -29.60 11.25 10.53
CA ASP A 204 -30.03 10.25 11.47
C ASP A 204 -31.22 10.79 12.28
N ASP A 205 -32.32 10.03 12.33
CA ASP A 205 -33.59 10.39 12.99
C ASP A 205 -34.10 11.81 12.64
N GLY A 206 -33.96 12.21 11.36
CA GLY A 206 -34.40 13.51 10.84
C GLY A 206 -33.51 14.69 11.26
N GLN A 207 -32.33 14.44 11.80
CA GLN A 207 -31.34 15.45 12.16
C GLN A 207 -30.05 15.25 11.34
N THR A 208 -29.41 16.35 10.93
CA THR A 208 -28.12 16.32 10.26
C THR A 208 -27.00 16.36 11.30
N PHE A 209 -26.21 15.29 11.36
CA PHE A 209 -25.02 15.22 12.21
C PHE A 209 -23.78 15.63 11.45
N ALA A 210 -22.88 16.39 12.11
CA ALA A 210 -21.55 16.73 11.62
C ALA A 210 -20.48 16.07 12.52
N PHE A 211 -19.46 15.47 11.88
CA PHE A 211 -18.37 14.80 12.56
C PHE A 211 -17.11 14.76 11.67
N PRO A 212 -15.90 14.47 12.21
CA PRO A 212 -14.70 14.41 11.37
C PRO A 212 -14.86 13.38 10.26
N ASP A 213 -14.50 13.76 9.04
CA ASP A 213 -14.30 12.78 7.97
C ASP A 213 -13.15 11.85 8.37
N THR A 214 -13.40 10.56 8.33
CA THR A 214 -12.45 9.52 8.71
C THR A 214 -12.60 8.34 7.78
N LEU A 215 -11.49 7.71 7.42
CA LEU A 215 -11.59 6.56 6.56
C LEU A 215 -10.55 5.48 6.87
N VAL A 216 -10.87 4.27 6.43
CA VAL A 216 -9.89 3.22 6.21
C VAL A 216 -9.91 2.83 4.75
N GLY A 217 -8.77 2.41 4.24
CA GLY A 217 -8.67 2.04 2.83
C GLY A 217 -7.84 0.81 2.59
N THR A 218 -8.17 0.09 1.51
CA THR A 218 -7.40 -1.09 1.09
C THR A 218 -6.11 -0.71 0.37
N ASP A 219 -5.91 0.57 0.04
CA ASP A 219 -4.63 1.10 -0.39
C ASP A 219 -3.82 1.57 0.83
N SER A 220 -2.54 1.16 0.90
CA SER A 220 -1.65 1.60 1.99
C SER A 220 -1.44 3.11 2.02
N HIS A 221 -1.53 3.78 0.86
CA HIS A 221 -1.37 5.24 0.73
C HIS A 221 -2.69 6.03 0.98
N THR A 222 -3.72 5.37 1.50
CA THR A 222 -4.89 6.03 2.09
C THR A 222 -4.48 7.15 3.07
N THR A 223 -3.32 6.99 3.71
CA THR A 223 -2.72 7.99 4.60
C THR A 223 -2.46 9.36 3.96
N MET A 224 -2.42 9.48 2.62
CA MET A 224 -2.29 10.78 1.95
C MET A 224 -3.33 11.79 2.44
N ILE A 225 -4.52 11.31 2.77
CA ILE A 225 -5.63 12.15 3.23
C ILE A 225 -5.38 12.86 4.55
N ASN A 226 -4.41 12.36 5.34
CA ASN A 226 -4.05 12.99 6.61
C ASN A 226 -3.48 14.40 6.41
N GLY A 227 -2.94 14.70 5.23
CA GLY A 227 -2.53 16.06 4.85
C GLY A 227 -3.68 17.06 4.83
N LEU A 228 -4.92 16.60 4.60
CA LEU A 228 -6.16 17.38 4.62
C LEU A 228 -6.76 17.54 6.04
N GLY A 229 -6.16 16.93 7.06
CA GLY A 229 -6.72 16.87 8.41
C GLY A 229 -7.79 15.79 8.60
N VAL A 230 -7.87 14.83 7.70
CA VAL A 230 -8.74 13.66 7.77
C VAL A 230 -7.95 12.49 8.35
N LEU A 231 -8.44 11.87 9.39
CA LEU A 231 -7.79 10.69 9.97
C LEU A 231 -8.10 9.46 9.12
N GLY A 232 -7.06 8.91 8.49
CA GLY A 232 -7.21 7.74 7.62
C GLY A 232 -5.94 6.92 7.51
N TRP A 233 -6.08 5.60 7.36
CA TRP A 233 -4.95 4.69 7.19
C TRP A 233 -5.31 3.45 6.38
N GLY A 234 -4.27 2.75 5.90
CA GLY A 234 -4.41 1.49 5.20
C GLY A 234 -4.74 0.33 6.12
N VAL A 235 -5.69 -0.50 5.68
CA VAL A 235 -6.08 -1.76 6.32
C VAL A 235 -6.05 -2.90 5.30
N GLY A 236 -6.18 -4.14 5.77
CA GLY A 236 -6.39 -5.28 4.88
C GLY A 236 -7.78 -5.28 4.24
N GLY A 237 -7.92 -5.95 3.08
CA GLY A 237 -9.22 -6.11 2.42
C GLY A 237 -10.27 -6.69 3.37
N ILE A 238 -9.94 -7.71 4.12
CA ILE A 238 -10.80 -8.39 5.09
C ILE A 238 -11.29 -7.44 6.20
N GLU A 239 -10.40 -6.59 6.72
CA GLU A 239 -10.75 -5.61 7.75
C GLU A 239 -11.63 -4.49 7.17
N ALA A 240 -11.35 -4.06 5.92
CA ALA A 240 -12.21 -3.11 5.21
C ALA A 240 -13.61 -3.68 4.95
N GLU A 241 -13.71 -4.95 4.56
CA GLU A 241 -14.97 -5.66 4.36
C GLU A 241 -15.79 -5.73 5.66
N ALA A 242 -15.15 -6.05 6.78
CA ALA A 242 -15.80 -6.05 8.09
C ALA A 242 -16.27 -4.64 8.49
N ALA A 243 -15.42 -3.61 8.27
CA ALA A 243 -15.77 -2.21 8.58
C ALA A 243 -16.96 -1.72 7.75
N MET A 244 -17.00 -2.03 6.44
CA MET A 244 -18.16 -1.66 5.61
C MET A 244 -19.46 -2.37 6.03
N LEU A 245 -19.36 -3.56 6.60
CA LEU A 245 -20.50 -4.32 7.16
C LEU A 245 -20.84 -3.90 8.61
N GLY A 246 -20.31 -2.76 9.08
CA GLY A 246 -20.67 -2.14 10.34
C GLY A 246 -19.87 -2.66 11.55
N GLN A 247 -18.89 -3.52 11.37
CA GLN A 247 -18.03 -3.93 12.46
C GLN A 247 -17.07 -2.80 12.82
N PRO A 248 -16.84 -2.52 14.12
CA PRO A 248 -15.80 -1.60 14.51
C PRO A 248 -14.42 -2.20 14.26
N ILE A 249 -13.46 -1.32 14.03
CA ILE A 249 -12.05 -1.68 14.03
C ILE A 249 -11.56 -1.67 15.47
N SER A 250 -11.12 -2.83 15.95
CA SER A 250 -10.50 -2.96 17.25
C SER A 250 -9.04 -2.50 17.19
N MET A 251 -8.65 -1.60 18.08
CA MET A 251 -7.29 -1.08 18.17
C MET A 251 -6.94 -0.66 19.59
N LEU A 252 -5.64 -0.76 19.95
CA LEU A 252 -5.14 -0.10 21.15
C LEU A 252 -5.10 1.41 20.92
N ILE A 253 -5.32 2.21 21.98
CA ILE A 253 -5.14 3.65 21.89
C ILE A 253 -3.66 3.91 21.52
N PRO A 254 -3.36 4.56 20.38
CA PRO A 254 -2.01 4.62 19.86
C PRO A 254 -1.10 5.56 20.66
N GLU A 255 0.18 5.24 20.69
CA GLU A 255 1.21 6.24 20.97
C GLU A 255 1.24 7.26 19.83
N VAL A 256 1.49 8.52 20.16
CA VAL A 256 1.57 9.61 19.18
C VAL A 256 2.96 10.25 19.24
N ILE A 257 3.66 10.24 18.10
CA ILE A 257 4.96 10.90 17.94
C ILE A 257 4.74 12.27 17.30
N GLY A 258 5.10 13.33 18.03
CA GLY A 258 5.08 14.68 17.49
C GLY A 258 6.27 14.92 16.54
N PHE A 259 6.02 15.48 15.35
CA PHE A 259 7.07 15.88 14.43
C PHE A 259 7.01 17.40 14.20
N LYS A 260 7.94 18.14 14.83
CA LYS A 260 7.99 19.60 14.75
C LYS A 260 8.70 20.05 13.49
N LEU A 261 8.00 20.80 12.63
CA LEU A 261 8.59 21.44 11.46
C LEU A 261 8.80 22.93 11.72
N THR A 262 10.02 23.41 11.42
CA THR A 262 10.42 24.83 11.54
C THR A 262 11.13 25.29 10.27
N GLY A 263 11.27 26.59 10.10
CA GLY A 263 11.93 27.16 8.92
C GLY A 263 11.15 26.93 7.62
N LYS A 264 11.84 27.12 6.49
CA LYS A 264 11.30 26.96 5.11
C LYS A 264 12.28 26.20 4.24
N LEU A 265 11.78 25.51 3.21
CA LEU A 265 12.63 24.90 2.19
C LEU A 265 13.44 25.97 1.45
N ARG A 266 14.71 25.66 1.15
CA ARG A 266 15.56 26.50 0.31
C ARG A 266 15.19 26.37 -1.16
N GLU A 267 15.52 27.38 -1.95
CA GLU A 267 15.37 27.31 -3.41
C GLU A 267 16.13 26.10 -3.99
N GLY A 268 15.52 25.42 -4.94
CA GLY A 268 16.07 24.20 -5.56
C GLY A 268 15.77 22.90 -4.79
N ILE A 269 15.22 22.98 -3.58
CA ILE A 269 14.81 21.80 -2.79
C ILE A 269 13.31 21.57 -2.97
N THR A 270 12.94 20.32 -3.21
CA THR A 270 11.57 19.92 -3.50
C THR A 270 10.86 19.29 -2.30
N ALA A 271 9.53 19.20 -2.35
CA ALA A 271 8.74 18.42 -1.39
C ALA A 271 9.22 16.96 -1.28
N THR A 272 9.70 16.39 -2.39
CA THR A 272 10.25 15.01 -2.40
C THR A 272 11.50 14.91 -1.52
N ASP A 273 12.40 15.86 -1.57
CA ASP A 273 13.61 15.88 -0.72
C ASP A 273 13.22 15.94 0.77
N LEU A 274 12.22 16.76 1.10
CA LEU A 274 11.67 16.87 2.46
C LEU A 274 11.06 15.55 2.92
N VAL A 275 10.20 14.94 2.11
CA VAL A 275 9.52 13.68 2.52
C VAL A 275 10.49 12.52 2.67
N LEU A 276 11.50 12.41 1.80
CA LEU A 276 12.54 11.37 1.94
C LEU A 276 13.39 11.58 3.21
N THR A 277 13.67 12.83 3.56
CA THR A 277 14.37 13.18 4.82
C THR A 277 13.54 12.79 6.04
N ILE A 278 12.25 13.15 6.06
CA ILE A 278 11.30 12.79 7.13
C ILE A 278 11.17 11.27 7.24
N THR A 279 11.07 10.57 6.11
CA THR A 279 10.95 9.10 6.05
C THR A 279 12.15 8.44 6.71
N GLN A 280 13.37 8.86 6.40
CA GLN A 280 14.58 8.34 7.02
C GLN A 280 14.60 8.61 8.54
N MET A 281 14.26 9.83 8.97
CA MET A 281 14.25 10.22 10.39
C MET A 281 13.26 9.40 11.20
N LEU A 282 12.02 9.25 10.71
CA LEU A 282 10.95 8.51 11.39
C LEU A 282 11.22 7.00 11.39
N ARG A 283 11.76 6.45 10.28
CA ARG A 283 12.15 5.03 10.25
C ARG A 283 13.25 4.73 11.25
N LYS A 284 14.23 5.62 11.38
CA LYS A 284 15.30 5.53 12.39
C LYS A 284 14.76 5.69 13.82
N LYS A 285 13.73 6.51 14.03
CA LYS A 285 13.06 6.67 15.33
C LYS A 285 12.30 5.42 15.76
N GLY A 286 11.78 4.63 14.82
CA GLY A 286 10.99 3.43 15.12
C GLY A 286 9.55 3.77 15.49
N VAL A 287 8.76 4.17 14.50
CA VAL A 287 7.36 4.61 14.67
C VAL A 287 6.32 3.55 14.23
N VAL A 288 6.74 2.30 14.08
CA VAL A 288 5.85 1.21 13.66
C VAL A 288 4.67 1.07 14.62
N GLY A 289 3.46 1.06 14.07
CA GLY A 289 2.21 0.96 14.83
C GLY A 289 1.79 2.23 15.58
N LYS A 290 2.59 3.31 15.51
CA LYS A 290 2.31 4.59 16.18
C LYS A 290 1.63 5.56 15.20
N PHE A 291 1.00 6.59 15.74
CA PHE A 291 0.60 7.77 14.98
C PHE A 291 1.75 8.77 14.95
N VAL A 292 1.90 9.47 13.84
CA VAL A 292 2.76 10.65 13.74
C VAL A 292 1.87 11.87 13.55
N GLU A 293 2.05 12.92 14.35
CA GLU A 293 1.31 14.18 14.19
C GLU A 293 2.30 15.32 13.95
N PHE A 294 2.11 16.02 12.83
CA PHE A 294 2.96 17.15 12.45
C PHE A 294 2.48 18.45 13.07
N TYR A 295 3.42 19.23 13.61
CA TYR A 295 3.14 20.52 14.26
C TYR A 295 4.30 21.50 14.10
N GLY A 296 4.15 22.70 14.63
CA GLY A 296 5.14 23.76 14.59
C GLY A 296 4.84 24.85 13.56
N ASP A 297 5.59 25.93 13.63
CA ASP A 297 5.31 27.14 12.83
C ASP A 297 5.61 26.95 11.33
N GLY A 298 6.53 26.03 10.99
CA GLY A 298 6.84 25.70 9.59
C GLY A 298 5.64 25.19 8.79
N LEU A 299 4.57 24.72 9.44
CA LEU A 299 3.36 24.28 8.74
C LEU A 299 2.64 25.44 8.02
N ALA A 300 2.76 26.68 8.49
CA ALA A 300 2.10 27.83 7.86
C ALA A 300 2.61 28.08 6.42
N ASP A 301 3.87 27.74 6.17
CA ASP A 301 4.52 27.94 4.87
C ASP A 301 4.59 26.66 4.03
N LEU A 302 3.99 25.55 4.51
CA LEU A 302 3.97 24.26 3.83
C LEU A 302 2.63 24.07 3.11
N PRO A 303 2.60 24.10 1.76
CA PRO A 303 1.39 23.89 0.97
C PRO A 303 0.73 22.55 1.31
N LEU A 304 -0.60 22.47 1.14
CA LEU A 304 -1.31 21.22 1.45
C LEU A 304 -0.81 20.04 0.61
N ALA A 305 -0.45 20.25 -0.64
CA ALA A 305 0.11 19.21 -1.50
C ALA A 305 1.41 18.62 -0.92
N ASP A 306 2.27 19.43 -0.28
CA ASP A 306 3.48 18.95 0.40
C ASP A 306 3.11 18.14 1.65
N ARG A 307 2.12 18.59 2.45
CA ARG A 307 1.60 17.84 3.60
C ARG A 307 1.05 16.48 3.17
N ALA A 308 0.30 16.45 2.07
CA ALA A 308 -0.25 15.23 1.49
C ALA A 308 0.86 14.28 1.02
N THR A 309 1.93 14.81 0.40
CA THR A 309 3.12 14.05 0.00
C THR A 309 3.81 13.38 1.21
N ILE A 310 3.97 14.11 2.31
CA ILE A 310 4.53 13.59 3.57
C ILE A 310 3.63 12.52 4.18
N ALA A 311 2.33 12.79 4.26
CA ALA A 311 1.34 11.87 4.81
C ALA A 311 1.22 10.59 3.98
N ASN A 312 1.36 10.68 2.65
CA ASN A 312 1.33 9.54 1.73
C ASN A 312 2.38 8.49 2.10
N MET A 313 3.58 8.90 2.51
CA MET A 313 4.66 7.99 2.83
C MET A 313 4.64 7.45 4.27
N ALA A 314 3.52 7.58 5.00
CA ALA A 314 3.39 6.99 6.33
C ALA A 314 3.69 5.47 6.37
N PRO A 315 3.25 4.65 5.41
CA PRO A 315 3.65 3.24 5.37
C PRO A 315 5.16 3.03 5.21
N GLU A 316 5.84 3.87 4.44
CA GLU A 316 7.27 3.76 4.19
C GLU A 316 8.11 4.13 5.40
N TYR A 317 7.69 5.14 6.20
CA TYR A 317 8.37 5.38 7.48
C TYR A 317 7.83 4.50 8.63
N GLY A 318 6.80 3.70 8.39
CA GLY A 318 6.31 2.66 9.31
C GLY A 318 5.19 3.10 10.26
N ALA A 319 4.70 4.33 10.17
CA ALA A 319 3.60 4.80 11.01
C ALA A 319 2.23 4.34 10.48
N THR A 320 1.24 4.29 11.38
CA THR A 320 -0.15 4.03 11.00
C THR A 320 -0.72 5.20 10.20
N CYS A 321 -0.39 6.44 10.58
CA CYS A 321 -0.78 7.67 9.88
C CYS A 321 0.24 8.77 10.09
N GLY A 322 0.19 9.81 9.23
CA GLY A 322 1.00 11.04 9.35
C GLY A 322 0.09 12.25 9.32
N PHE A 323 -0.50 12.60 10.46
CA PHE A 323 -1.61 13.52 10.58
C PHE A 323 -1.18 14.99 10.62
N PHE A 324 -1.87 15.83 9.84
CA PHE A 324 -1.73 17.28 9.85
C PHE A 324 -3.03 17.92 10.37
N PRO A 325 -2.94 18.97 11.18
CA PRO A 325 -4.11 19.70 11.66
C PRO A 325 -4.75 20.55 10.55
N ILE A 326 -6.06 20.80 10.67
CA ILE A 326 -6.80 21.71 9.79
C ILE A 326 -6.43 23.15 10.10
N ASP A 327 -6.15 23.95 9.07
CA ASP A 327 -5.88 25.37 9.14
C ASP A 327 -6.31 26.09 7.85
N GLU A 328 -5.94 27.37 7.68
CA GLU A 328 -6.30 28.15 6.49
C GLU A 328 -5.76 27.53 5.20
N VAL A 329 -4.55 26.92 5.23
CA VAL A 329 -4.00 26.22 4.05
C VAL A 329 -4.91 25.05 3.62
N THR A 330 -5.55 24.39 4.58
CA THR A 330 -6.57 23.36 4.29
C THR A 330 -7.79 23.95 3.59
N LEU A 331 -8.31 25.09 4.08
CA LEU A 331 -9.47 25.74 3.47
C LEU A 331 -9.17 26.27 2.06
N GLU A 332 -7.97 26.82 1.85
CA GLU A 332 -7.51 27.28 0.52
C GLU A 332 -7.49 26.10 -0.48
N TYR A 333 -7.01 24.94 -0.06
CA TYR A 333 -7.01 23.75 -0.91
C TYR A 333 -8.43 23.24 -1.21
N LEU A 334 -9.33 23.26 -0.22
CA LEU A 334 -10.74 22.90 -0.44
C LEU A 334 -11.43 23.86 -1.44
N ARG A 335 -11.10 25.16 -1.39
CA ARG A 335 -11.57 26.15 -2.38
C ARG A 335 -11.01 25.85 -3.77
N LEU A 336 -9.71 25.61 -3.87
CA LEU A 336 -9.04 25.29 -5.14
C LEU A 336 -9.63 24.05 -5.79
N THR A 337 -9.86 23.00 -5.00
CA THR A 337 -10.40 21.71 -5.50
C THR A 337 -11.93 21.69 -5.63
N GLY A 338 -12.58 22.83 -5.46
CA GLY A 338 -13.99 23.06 -5.83
C GLY A 338 -15.01 22.53 -4.82
N ARG A 339 -14.64 22.36 -3.52
CA ARG A 339 -15.64 22.06 -2.49
C ARG A 339 -16.60 23.23 -2.35
N GLN A 340 -17.89 22.91 -2.08
CA GLN A 340 -18.94 23.92 -1.97
C GLN A 340 -18.67 24.89 -0.81
N PRO A 341 -18.99 26.19 -0.93
CA PRO A 341 -18.74 27.18 0.11
C PRO A 341 -19.34 26.81 1.48
N GLU A 342 -20.53 26.18 1.48
CA GLU A 342 -21.20 25.71 2.69
C GLU A 342 -20.40 24.62 3.39
N ARG A 343 -19.77 23.72 2.63
CA ARG A 343 -18.87 22.69 3.18
C ARG A 343 -17.63 23.32 3.79
N ILE A 344 -17.02 24.28 3.14
CA ILE A 344 -15.83 24.99 3.63
C ILE A 344 -16.14 25.73 4.93
N ALA A 345 -17.29 26.44 4.99
CA ALA A 345 -17.74 27.12 6.20
C ALA A 345 -18.00 26.13 7.36
N LEU A 346 -18.56 24.95 7.05
CA LEU A 346 -18.75 23.90 8.05
C LEU A 346 -17.40 23.38 8.55
N VAL A 347 -16.42 23.12 7.69
CA VAL A 347 -15.07 22.63 8.07
C VAL A 347 -14.41 23.63 9.02
N GLU A 348 -14.44 24.92 8.71
CA GLU A 348 -13.88 25.96 9.56
C GLU A 348 -14.57 26.00 10.93
N ALA A 349 -15.89 26.18 10.94
CA ALA A 349 -16.66 26.33 12.17
C ALA A 349 -16.57 25.08 13.07
N TYR A 350 -16.67 23.88 12.48
CA TYR A 350 -16.59 22.63 13.21
C TYR A 350 -15.19 22.43 13.83
N SER A 351 -14.14 22.64 13.03
CA SER A 351 -12.76 22.43 13.49
C SER A 351 -12.39 23.37 14.63
N GLN A 352 -12.85 24.63 14.57
CA GLN A 352 -12.68 25.61 15.66
C GLN A 352 -13.48 25.19 16.90
N ALA A 353 -14.76 24.80 16.74
CA ALA A 353 -15.61 24.39 17.85
C ALA A 353 -15.10 23.11 18.57
N GLN A 354 -14.41 22.23 17.86
CA GLN A 354 -13.86 20.98 18.39
C GLN A 354 -12.42 21.09 18.92
N GLY A 355 -11.76 22.23 18.73
CA GLY A 355 -10.32 22.37 19.03
C GLY A 355 -9.41 21.52 18.14
N LEU A 356 -9.85 21.25 16.89
CA LEU A 356 -9.08 20.57 15.85
C LEU A 356 -8.32 21.56 14.96
N TRP A 357 -8.73 22.84 14.97
CA TRP A 357 -8.06 23.92 14.26
C TRP A 357 -6.65 24.16 14.77
N ARG A 358 -5.70 24.43 13.88
CA ARG A 358 -4.33 24.79 14.23
C ARG A 358 -4.23 26.31 14.49
N TYR A 359 -3.78 26.65 15.68
CA TYR A 359 -3.36 28.02 16.01
C TYR A 359 -1.83 28.13 16.06
N VAL A 360 -1.32 29.32 15.80
CA VAL A 360 0.12 29.61 15.94
C VAL A 360 0.54 29.38 17.41
N GLY A 361 1.62 28.63 17.61
CA GLY A 361 2.09 28.29 18.95
C GLY A 361 1.37 27.11 19.62
N ASP A 362 0.47 26.41 18.90
CA ASP A 362 -0.11 25.15 19.39
C ASP A 362 1.00 24.10 19.61
N GLU A 363 1.12 23.64 20.84
CA GLU A 363 2.02 22.55 21.21
C GLU A 363 1.26 21.48 21.99
N PRO A 364 0.68 20.48 21.30
CA PRO A 364 0.11 19.32 21.95
C PRO A 364 1.17 18.51 22.70
N GLU A 365 0.76 17.66 23.61
CA GLU A 365 1.66 16.74 24.29
C GLU A 365 1.70 15.40 23.56
N PHE A 366 2.89 14.84 23.40
CA PHE A 366 3.14 13.62 22.64
C PHE A 366 3.83 12.56 23.49
N THR A 367 3.76 11.29 23.06
CA THR A 367 4.55 10.20 23.68
C THR A 367 6.05 10.51 23.58
N ASP A 368 6.48 10.96 22.41
CA ASP A 368 7.85 11.41 22.13
C ASP A 368 7.82 12.39 20.95
N SER A 369 8.93 13.06 20.66
CA SER A 369 8.96 14.03 19.58
C SER A 369 10.27 14.04 18.80
N LEU A 370 10.19 14.53 17.56
CA LEU A 370 11.30 14.87 16.67
C LEU A 370 11.12 16.30 16.18
N SER A 371 12.22 16.92 15.72
CA SER A 371 12.16 18.23 15.06
C SER A 371 13.05 18.26 13.82
N LEU A 372 12.63 19.03 12.82
CA LEU A 372 13.38 19.29 11.59
C LEU A 372 13.26 20.76 11.22
N ASP A 373 14.41 21.44 11.06
CA ASP A 373 14.49 22.71 10.34
C ASP A 373 14.51 22.40 8.85
N MET A 374 13.44 22.80 8.13
CA MET A 374 13.30 22.53 6.71
C MET A 374 14.41 23.21 5.87
N SER A 375 15.04 24.26 6.38
CA SER A 375 16.19 24.90 5.70
C SER A 375 17.43 24.00 5.63
N SER A 376 17.51 22.96 6.46
CA SER A 376 18.61 22.00 6.47
C SER A 376 18.46 20.85 5.45
N VAL A 377 17.32 20.74 4.79
CA VAL A 377 17.07 19.68 3.80
C VAL A 377 17.96 19.86 2.58
N GLU A 378 18.50 18.75 2.09
CA GLU A 378 19.38 18.71 0.91
C GLU A 378 18.76 17.81 -0.17
N ALA A 379 19.08 18.13 -1.44
CA ALA A 379 18.64 17.34 -2.60
C ALA A 379 19.09 15.89 -2.48
N CYS A 380 18.17 14.97 -2.66
CA CYS A 380 18.41 13.55 -2.43
C CYS A 380 17.53 12.63 -3.28
N LEU A 381 17.90 11.36 -3.30
CA LEU A 381 17.10 10.24 -3.78
C LEU A 381 16.92 9.24 -2.65
N ALA A 382 16.05 8.24 -2.84
CA ALA A 382 16.03 7.05 -1.99
C ALA A 382 16.27 5.79 -2.82
N GLY A 383 17.20 4.97 -2.39
CA GLY A 383 17.57 3.74 -3.09
C GLY A 383 18.90 3.15 -2.61
N PRO A 384 19.33 2.06 -3.27
CA PRO A 384 18.75 1.45 -4.49
C PRO A 384 17.63 0.43 -4.25
N LYS A 385 17.23 0.15 -2.98
CA LYS A 385 16.31 -0.96 -2.68
C LYS A 385 15.11 -0.62 -1.79
N ARG A 386 15.18 0.48 -1.00
CA ARG A 386 14.15 0.81 -0.01
C ARG A 386 13.86 2.31 0.05
N PRO A 387 12.62 2.74 0.33
CA PRO A 387 12.26 4.16 0.37
C PRO A 387 12.95 4.96 1.48
N GLN A 388 13.34 4.32 2.57
CA GLN A 388 14.03 4.96 3.69
C GLN A 388 15.55 5.07 3.52
N ASP A 389 16.13 4.44 2.49
CA ASP A 389 17.56 4.49 2.20
C ASP A 389 17.87 5.79 1.42
N ARG A 390 17.80 6.92 2.15
CA ARG A 390 18.06 8.24 1.59
C ARG A 390 19.54 8.41 1.24
N VAL A 391 19.81 8.89 0.03
CA VAL A 391 21.14 9.15 -0.51
C VAL A 391 21.17 10.57 -1.06
N LEU A 392 22.16 11.38 -0.64
CA LEU A 392 22.37 12.73 -1.19
C LEU A 392 22.66 12.66 -2.69
N LEU A 393 22.13 13.62 -3.46
CA LEU A 393 22.30 13.67 -4.91
C LEU A 393 23.77 13.56 -5.35
N SER A 394 24.69 14.17 -4.59
CA SER A 394 26.15 14.10 -4.82
C SER A 394 26.78 12.72 -4.56
N ASN A 395 26.08 11.80 -3.89
CA ASN A 395 26.60 10.50 -3.47
C ASN A 395 25.99 9.33 -4.26
N VAL A 396 25.06 9.59 -5.16
CA VAL A 396 24.27 8.55 -5.87
C VAL A 396 25.18 7.61 -6.66
N ALA A 397 26.09 8.15 -7.47
CA ALA A 397 27.05 7.36 -8.26
C ALA A 397 27.90 6.44 -7.37
N LYS A 398 28.46 6.99 -6.28
CA LYS A 398 29.26 6.23 -5.32
C LYS A 398 28.44 5.11 -4.67
N THR A 399 27.23 5.39 -4.26
CA THR A 399 26.35 4.38 -3.63
C THR A 399 26.03 3.25 -4.59
N PHE A 400 25.79 3.56 -5.88
CA PHE A 400 25.60 2.54 -6.90
C PHE A 400 26.85 1.66 -7.08
N ASP A 401 28.03 2.27 -7.17
CA ASP A 401 29.29 1.53 -7.34
C ASP A 401 29.56 0.59 -6.16
N GLU A 402 29.31 1.03 -4.93
CA GLU A 402 29.41 0.18 -3.73
C GLU A 402 28.48 -1.04 -3.80
N VAL A 403 27.24 -0.87 -4.25
CA VAL A 403 26.28 -1.96 -4.44
C VAL A 403 26.70 -2.90 -5.56
N LEU A 404 27.21 -2.36 -6.67
CA LEU A 404 27.73 -3.15 -7.79
C LEU A 404 28.90 -4.02 -7.35
N GLU A 405 29.89 -3.45 -6.64
CA GLU A 405 31.01 -4.21 -6.09
C GLU A 405 30.60 -5.36 -5.17
N LEU A 406 29.59 -5.12 -4.32
CA LEU A 406 29.04 -6.16 -3.44
C LEU A 406 28.37 -7.28 -4.23
N SER A 407 27.70 -6.96 -5.33
CA SER A 407 27.03 -7.96 -6.18
C SER A 407 28.02 -8.78 -7.01
N MET A 408 29.21 -8.23 -7.32
CA MET A 408 30.23 -8.88 -8.13
C MET A 408 31.22 -9.74 -7.29
N LYS A 409 31.24 -9.59 -5.96
CA LYS A 409 32.11 -10.42 -5.11
C LYS A 409 31.52 -11.82 -5.01
N PRO A 410 32.23 -12.89 -5.49
CA PRO A 410 31.78 -14.27 -5.25
C PRO A 410 31.74 -14.49 -3.73
N ALA A 411 30.73 -15.23 -3.27
CA ALA A 411 30.58 -15.60 -1.87
C ALA A 411 31.89 -16.30 -1.38
N LYS A 412 32.75 -15.56 -0.69
CA LYS A 412 34.07 -16.02 -0.26
C LYS A 412 34.01 -17.08 0.86
N GLN A 413 32.85 -17.41 1.39
CA GLN A 413 32.72 -18.33 2.53
C GLN A 413 32.71 -19.81 2.14
N ASP A 414 32.48 -20.17 0.88
CA ASP A 414 32.42 -21.58 0.51
C ASP A 414 33.78 -22.15 0.03
N LYS A 415 34.75 -21.33 -0.34
CA LYS A 415 36.09 -21.84 -0.73
C LYS A 415 36.97 -22.24 0.43
N GLU A 416 36.94 -21.54 1.56
CA GLU A 416 37.73 -21.92 2.73
C GLU A 416 37.20 -23.16 3.45
N LYS A 417 35.90 -23.46 3.32
CA LYS A 417 35.33 -24.72 3.83
C LYS A 417 35.64 -25.93 2.96
N LEU A 418 35.71 -25.77 1.63
CA LEU A 418 36.04 -26.86 0.71
C LEU A 418 37.53 -27.23 0.74
N GLU A 419 38.45 -26.31 1.04
CA GLU A 419 39.88 -26.57 1.15
C GLU A 419 40.27 -27.30 2.47
N ASN A 420 39.43 -27.23 3.50
CA ASN A 420 39.65 -27.91 4.79
C ASN A 420 39.07 -29.34 4.87
N GLU A 421 38.25 -29.76 3.92
CA GLU A 421 37.68 -31.12 3.85
C GLU A 421 38.23 -31.94 2.68
N GLY A 422 39.55 -32.03 2.59
CA GLY A 422 40.36 -32.96 1.81
C GLY A 422 39.65 -33.90 0.82
N GLY A 423 39.19 -33.40 -0.33
CA GLY A 423 38.62 -34.21 -1.38
C GLY A 423 39.00 -33.69 -2.77
N GLY A 424 40.14 -34.13 -3.28
CA GLY A 424 40.61 -33.83 -4.62
C GLY A 424 39.79 -34.52 -5.70
N THR A 425 39.27 -33.80 -6.66
CA THR A 425 39.36 -34.06 -8.12
C THR A 425 38.89 -32.79 -8.84
N ALA A 426 39.82 -32.17 -9.52
CA ALA A 426 39.57 -30.99 -10.37
C ALA A 426 38.70 -31.39 -11.56
N VAL A 427 37.46 -30.87 -11.56
CA VAL A 427 36.75 -30.57 -12.80
C VAL A 427 36.96 -29.07 -13.05
N ALA A 428 37.76 -28.78 -14.07
CA ALA A 428 37.99 -27.41 -14.54
C ALA A 428 36.65 -26.81 -14.95
N ALA A 429 36.04 -26.06 -14.03
CA ALA A 429 35.06 -25.07 -14.42
C ALA A 429 35.84 -24.00 -15.19
N GLN A 430 35.60 -23.90 -16.48
CA GLN A 430 35.99 -22.75 -17.26
C GLN A 430 35.44 -21.50 -16.57
N THR A 431 36.30 -20.79 -15.87
CA THR A 431 36.09 -19.39 -15.57
C THR A 431 36.05 -18.68 -16.92
N ALA A 432 34.85 -18.50 -17.48
CA ALA A 432 34.63 -17.51 -18.47
C ALA A 432 35.07 -16.18 -17.85
N SER A 433 36.22 -15.66 -18.35
CA SER A 433 36.60 -14.28 -18.13
C SER A 433 35.37 -13.46 -18.56
N VAL A 434 34.70 -12.79 -17.61
CA VAL A 434 33.73 -11.79 -17.96
C VAL A 434 34.48 -10.76 -18.79
N GLN A 435 34.35 -10.84 -20.09
CA GLN A 435 34.80 -9.80 -20.99
C GLN A 435 34.03 -8.56 -20.63
N ASN A 436 34.74 -7.51 -20.24
CA ASN A 436 34.21 -6.19 -19.90
C ASN A 436 33.67 -5.43 -21.14
N ASP A 437 33.28 -6.13 -22.20
CA ASP A 437 32.73 -5.52 -23.40
C ASP A 437 31.23 -5.25 -23.17
N ALA A 438 30.92 -3.96 -23.04
CA ALA A 438 29.54 -3.51 -23.01
C ALA A 438 28.80 -3.98 -24.28
N PRO A 439 27.60 -4.66 -24.15
CA PRO A 439 26.88 -5.15 -25.31
C PRO A 439 26.49 -3.98 -26.23
N SER A 440 26.77 -4.12 -27.51
CA SER A 440 26.31 -3.20 -28.54
C SER A 440 24.86 -3.51 -28.88
N CYS A 441 24.00 -2.52 -28.77
CA CYS A 441 22.57 -2.62 -29.02
C CYS A 441 22.18 -1.69 -30.19
N THR A 442 21.10 -2.05 -30.89
CA THR A 442 20.47 -1.19 -31.90
C THR A 442 18.99 -1.12 -31.65
N LEU A 443 18.45 0.08 -31.39
CA LEU A 443 17.05 0.32 -31.18
C LEU A 443 16.59 1.50 -32.06
N ASN A 444 15.55 1.31 -32.86
CA ASN A 444 15.00 2.31 -33.78
C ASN A 444 16.04 2.96 -34.72
N GLY A 445 17.09 2.21 -35.08
CA GLY A 445 18.18 2.69 -35.93
C GLY A 445 19.30 3.42 -35.19
N GLU A 446 19.20 3.61 -33.91
CA GLU A 446 20.25 4.18 -33.07
C GLU A 446 21.13 3.06 -32.48
N HIS A 447 22.46 3.26 -32.54
CA HIS A 447 23.45 2.33 -31.99
C HIS A 447 24.00 2.85 -30.68
N PHE A 448 24.03 1.99 -29.64
CA PHE A 448 24.57 2.33 -28.32
C PHE A 448 25.13 1.10 -27.60
N GLU A 449 25.92 1.33 -26.58
CA GLU A 449 26.38 0.31 -25.64
C GLU A 449 25.61 0.43 -24.36
N LEU A 450 25.14 -0.71 -23.82
CA LEU A 450 24.44 -0.76 -22.51
C LEU A 450 25.45 -1.17 -21.42
N LYS A 451 25.43 -0.48 -20.27
CA LYS A 451 26.42 -0.63 -19.19
C LYS A 451 25.76 -0.77 -17.84
N HIS A 452 26.53 -1.30 -16.85
CA HIS A 452 26.09 -1.24 -15.46
C HIS A 452 25.82 0.20 -15.03
N GLY A 453 24.67 0.43 -14.41
CA GLY A 453 24.21 1.74 -13.94
C GLY A 453 23.44 2.54 -14.97
N ASP A 454 23.27 2.02 -16.20
CA ASP A 454 22.40 2.70 -17.16
C ASP A 454 20.94 2.67 -16.71
N VAL A 455 20.26 3.80 -16.87
CA VAL A 455 18.85 3.99 -16.51
C VAL A 455 18.00 3.49 -17.66
N VAL A 456 17.38 2.34 -17.49
CA VAL A 456 16.52 1.74 -18.53
C VAL A 456 15.03 2.07 -18.34
N ILE A 457 14.64 2.54 -17.15
CA ILE A 457 13.28 3.04 -16.86
C ILE A 457 13.40 4.40 -16.18
N SER A 458 12.71 5.40 -16.72
CA SER A 458 12.57 6.75 -16.17
C SER A 458 11.09 7.12 -16.15
N ALA A 459 10.45 7.02 -14.98
CA ALA A 459 8.98 7.08 -14.89
C ALA A 459 8.51 8.17 -13.92
N ILE A 460 7.73 9.13 -14.44
CA ILE A 460 6.90 9.99 -13.62
C ILE A 460 5.60 9.22 -13.36
N THR A 461 5.46 8.68 -12.14
CA THR A 461 4.36 7.79 -11.76
C THR A 461 3.48 8.41 -10.67
N SER A 462 2.23 8.01 -10.61
CA SER A 462 1.13 8.67 -9.90
C SER A 462 1.19 8.66 -8.36
N CYS A 463 2.10 7.89 -7.76
CA CYS A 463 1.96 7.52 -6.33
C CYS A 463 2.06 8.71 -5.36
N THR A 464 3.18 9.45 -5.31
CA THR A 464 3.44 10.42 -4.24
C THR A 464 3.43 11.85 -4.73
N ASN A 465 4.09 12.09 -5.85
CA ASN A 465 4.48 13.43 -6.29
C ASN A 465 3.50 14.09 -7.25
N THR A 466 2.67 13.32 -7.97
CA THR A 466 1.80 13.90 -9.02
C THR A 466 0.61 14.69 -8.48
N SER A 467 0.25 14.49 -7.20
CA SER A 467 -0.73 15.34 -6.50
C SER A 467 -0.19 16.74 -6.17
N ASN A 468 1.09 16.98 -6.40
CA ASN A 468 1.75 18.24 -6.12
C ASN A 468 2.05 19.01 -7.41
N PRO A 469 1.23 20.05 -7.73
CA PRO A 469 1.41 20.82 -8.97
C PRO A 469 2.79 21.49 -9.06
N SER A 470 3.38 21.88 -7.93
CA SER A 470 4.67 22.58 -7.91
C SER A 470 5.79 21.71 -8.52
N VAL A 471 5.91 20.44 -8.07
CA VAL A 471 6.96 19.54 -8.57
C VAL A 471 6.66 19.03 -9.99
N MET A 472 5.38 18.92 -10.36
CA MET A 472 4.99 18.53 -11.73
C MET A 472 5.26 19.64 -12.74
N LEU A 473 4.92 20.87 -12.41
CA LEU A 473 5.25 22.04 -13.24
C LEU A 473 6.76 22.26 -13.31
N ALA A 474 7.50 22.04 -12.21
CA ALA A 474 8.96 22.07 -12.22
C ALA A 474 9.54 21.03 -13.18
N ALA A 475 8.99 19.81 -13.25
CA ALA A 475 9.39 18.79 -14.22
C ALA A 475 9.14 19.24 -15.66
N GLY A 476 7.97 19.80 -15.95
CA GLY A 476 7.63 20.34 -17.27
C GLY A 476 8.54 21.51 -17.69
N LEU A 477 8.84 22.42 -16.76
CA LEU A 477 9.76 23.55 -17.00
C LEU A 477 11.20 23.07 -17.25
N LEU A 478 11.66 22.05 -16.50
CA LEU A 478 12.96 21.44 -16.72
C LEU A 478 13.02 20.80 -18.11
N ALA A 479 11.96 20.07 -18.51
CA ALA A 479 11.87 19.48 -19.85
C ALA A 479 11.93 20.56 -20.95
N LYS A 480 11.22 21.68 -20.76
CA LYS A 480 11.27 22.84 -21.69
C LYS A 480 12.71 23.37 -21.83
N LYS A 481 13.37 23.69 -20.72
CA LYS A 481 14.74 24.21 -20.73
C LYS A 481 15.72 23.20 -21.33
N ALA A 482 15.54 21.90 -21.08
CA ALA A 482 16.39 20.86 -21.68
C ALA A 482 16.27 20.84 -23.21
N ILE A 483 15.04 20.88 -23.75
CA ILE A 483 14.81 20.95 -25.21
C ILE A 483 15.36 22.23 -25.79
N GLU A 484 15.16 23.39 -25.15
CA GLU A 484 15.72 24.67 -25.59
C GLU A 484 17.26 24.69 -25.63
N LYS A 485 17.89 23.84 -24.80
CA LYS A 485 19.35 23.62 -24.80
C LYS A 485 19.81 22.50 -25.76
N GLY A 486 18.90 21.89 -26.51
CA GLY A 486 19.20 20.83 -27.49
C GLY A 486 19.45 19.46 -26.87
N LEU A 487 18.97 19.21 -25.62
CA LEU A 487 19.11 17.91 -24.98
C LEU A 487 18.00 16.95 -25.42
N GLN A 488 18.36 15.66 -25.49
CA GLN A 488 17.43 14.56 -25.77
C GLN A 488 17.60 13.42 -24.76
N ARG A 489 16.55 12.63 -24.58
CA ARG A 489 16.59 11.39 -23.79
C ARG A 489 17.49 10.36 -24.47
N LYS A 490 18.15 9.53 -23.69
CA LYS A 490 18.96 8.43 -24.24
C LYS A 490 18.08 7.33 -24.84
N PRO A 491 18.52 6.68 -25.95
CA PRO A 491 17.69 5.72 -26.69
C PRO A 491 17.29 4.48 -25.90
N TRP A 492 18.08 4.04 -24.92
CA TRP A 492 17.80 2.89 -24.06
C TRP A 492 16.83 3.18 -22.91
N VAL A 493 16.43 4.44 -22.68
CA VAL A 493 15.56 4.83 -21.58
C VAL A 493 14.09 4.68 -21.96
N LYS A 494 13.37 3.78 -21.31
CA LYS A 494 11.91 3.73 -21.34
C LYS A 494 11.36 4.83 -20.43
N SER A 495 10.84 5.91 -21.04
CA SER A 495 10.25 7.04 -20.30
C SER A 495 8.72 6.99 -20.34
N SER A 496 8.07 7.46 -19.27
CA SER A 496 6.62 7.50 -19.19
C SER A 496 6.11 8.58 -18.23
N LEU A 497 4.89 9.07 -18.50
CA LEU A 497 4.12 9.94 -17.62
C LEU A 497 2.77 9.26 -17.33
N ALA A 498 2.56 8.89 -16.06
CA ALA A 498 1.30 8.33 -15.57
C ALA A 498 0.84 9.13 -14.35
N PRO A 499 0.10 10.24 -14.52
CA PRO A 499 -0.31 11.08 -13.40
C PRO A 499 -1.45 10.45 -12.59
N GLY A 500 -1.62 10.96 -11.37
CA GLY A 500 -2.64 10.46 -10.45
C GLY A 500 -4.03 11.06 -10.65
N SER A 501 -4.18 12.06 -11.50
CA SER A 501 -5.49 12.58 -11.94
C SER A 501 -5.39 13.29 -13.28
N LYS A 502 -6.53 13.48 -13.94
CA LYS A 502 -6.63 14.23 -15.20
C LYS A 502 -6.31 15.71 -15.03
N VAL A 503 -6.53 16.28 -13.85
CA VAL A 503 -6.20 17.67 -13.55
C VAL A 503 -4.71 17.97 -13.78
N VAL A 504 -3.83 16.96 -13.60
CA VAL A 504 -2.40 17.09 -13.85
C VAL A 504 -2.11 17.37 -15.32
N THR A 505 -2.74 16.65 -16.23
CA THR A 505 -2.58 16.90 -17.67
C THR A 505 -3.18 18.23 -18.08
N ASP A 506 -4.30 18.63 -17.49
CA ASP A 506 -4.93 19.93 -17.75
C ASP A 506 -4.01 21.12 -17.45
N TYR A 507 -3.39 21.14 -16.25
CA TYR A 507 -2.53 22.28 -15.92
C TYR A 507 -1.18 22.23 -16.65
N LEU A 508 -0.64 21.04 -16.98
CA LEU A 508 0.57 20.93 -17.82
C LEU A 508 0.29 21.44 -19.25
N GLU A 509 -0.88 21.16 -19.79
CA GLU A 509 -1.32 21.68 -21.09
C GLU A 509 -1.54 23.20 -21.04
N ALA A 510 -2.27 23.69 -20.04
CA ALA A 510 -2.53 25.12 -19.84
C ALA A 510 -1.23 25.93 -19.65
N ALA A 511 -0.22 25.34 -19.01
CA ALA A 511 1.11 25.92 -18.87
C ALA A 511 1.98 25.80 -20.14
N GLY A 512 1.51 25.11 -21.19
CA GLY A 512 2.24 24.88 -22.44
C GLY A 512 3.45 23.96 -22.30
N LEU A 513 3.46 23.06 -21.31
CA LEU A 513 4.62 22.22 -20.98
C LEU A 513 4.53 20.79 -21.58
N THR A 514 3.33 20.32 -21.91
CA THR A 514 3.07 19.00 -22.51
C THR A 514 3.91 18.73 -23.77
N PRO A 515 4.07 19.66 -24.72
CA PRO A 515 4.88 19.40 -25.92
C PRO A 515 6.35 19.07 -25.62
N TYR A 516 6.96 19.70 -24.63
CA TYR A 516 8.33 19.48 -24.23
C TYR A 516 8.54 18.14 -23.52
N LEU A 517 7.59 17.75 -22.64
CA LEU A 517 7.56 16.43 -22.04
C LEU A 517 7.46 15.34 -23.12
N ASN A 518 6.57 15.53 -24.09
CA ASN A 518 6.39 14.60 -25.21
C ASN A 518 7.67 14.47 -26.07
N GLN A 519 8.37 15.57 -26.35
CA GLN A 519 9.61 15.53 -27.10
C GLN A 519 10.71 14.73 -26.40
N LEU A 520 10.73 14.73 -25.06
CA LEU A 520 11.64 13.90 -24.25
C LEU A 520 11.12 12.47 -24.05
N GLY A 521 9.99 12.09 -24.66
CA GLY A 521 9.42 10.74 -24.55
C GLY A 521 8.58 10.51 -23.30
N TYR A 522 8.27 11.55 -22.52
CA TYR A 522 7.36 11.46 -21.39
C TYR A 522 5.91 11.72 -21.81
N GLN A 523 5.43 10.95 -22.80
CA GLN A 523 4.02 10.94 -23.16
C GLN A 523 3.18 10.33 -22.05
N LEU A 524 1.91 10.77 -22.00
CA LEU A 524 0.90 10.16 -21.18
C LEU A 524 0.72 8.69 -21.58
N VAL A 525 0.79 7.77 -20.61
CA VAL A 525 0.63 6.32 -20.84
C VAL A 525 -0.62 5.74 -20.15
N GLY A 526 -1.19 6.46 -19.18
CA GLY A 526 -2.35 6.06 -18.40
C GLY A 526 -2.53 6.95 -17.19
N TYR A 527 -3.65 6.79 -16.49
CA TYR A 527 -3.90 7.38 -15.18
C TYR A 527 -4.01 6.27 -14.15
N GLY A 528 -3.32 6.40 -13.01
CA GLY A 528 -3.31 5.40 -11.95
C GLY A 528 -1.95 4.79 -11.67
N CYS A 529 -1.92 3.73 -10.87
CA CYS A 529 -0.68 3.13 -10.39
C CYS A 529 -0.06 2.23 -11.47
N THR A 530 1.10 2.64 -11.99
CA THR A 530 1.82 1.94 -13.05
C THR A 530 3.16 1.34 -12.56
N THR A 531 4.27 2.02 -12.82
CA THR A 531 5.64 1.53 -12.56
C THR A 531 5.88 1.14 -11.09
N CYS A 532 5.32 1.86 -10.14
CA CYS A 532 5.51 1.60 -8.71
C CYS A 532 4.88 0.27 -8.23
N ILE A 533 3.87 -0.28 -8.93
CA ILE A 533 3.22 -1.55 -8.59
C ILE A 533 3.74 -2.73 -9.43
N GLY A 534 4.62 -2.48 -10.39
CA GLY A 534 5.11 -3.52 -11.30
C GLY A 534 4.40 -3.55 -12.65
N ASN A 535 3.56 -2.56 -12.93
CA ASN A 535 2.90 -2.39 -14.22
C ASN A 535 3.74 -1.57 -15.21
N SER A 536 5.08 -1.70 -15.12
CA SER A 536 6.02 -1.02 -16.02
C SER A 536 5.90 -1.48 -17.47
N GLY A 537 5.29 -2.64 -17.70
CA GLY A 537 5.30 -3.30 -19.00
C GLY A 537 6.71 -3.81 -19.40
N PRO A 538 6.84 -4.49 -20.56
CA PRO A 538 8.11 -5.04 -21.02
C PRO A 538 9.11 -3.94 -21.39
N LEU A 539 10.40 -4.21 -21.25
CA LEU A 539 11.44 -3.43 -21.88
C LEU A 539 11.54 -3.82 -23.38
N PRO A 540 12.16 -2.97 -24.22
CA PRO A 540 12.48 -3.40 -25.58
C PRO A 540 13.33 -4.68 -25.57
N GLU A 541 13.00 -5.64 -26.44
CA GLU A 541 13.60 -6.98 -26.49
C GLU A 541 15.14 -6.95 -26.51
N VAL A 542 15.72 -6.08 -27.33
CA VAL A 542 17.18 -5.91 -27.41
C VAL A 542 17.83 -5.49 -26.09
N ILE A 543 17.10 -4.71 -25.25
CA ILE A 543 17.56 -4.30 -23.92
C ILE A 543 17.41 -5.45 -22.93
N GLU A 544 16.30 -6.19 -22.97
CA GLU A 544 16.09 -7.37 -22.13
C GLU A 544 17.17 -8.44 -22.37
N GLU A 545 17.43 -8.74 -23.66
CA GLU A 545 18.48 -9.68 -24.06
C GLU A 545 19.86 -9.24 -23.58
N ALA A 546 20.21 -7.95 -23.77
CA ALA A 546 21.49 -7.41 -23.31
C ALA A 546 21.65 -7.53 -21.79
N ILE A 547 20.62 -7.20 -21.02
CA ILE A 547 20.64 -7.32 -19.54
C ILE A 547 20.84 -8.79 -19.13
N GLN A 548 20.11 -9.72 -19.74
CA GLN A 548 20.14 -11.14 -19.35
C GLN A 548 21.44 -11.83 -19.77
N CYS A 549 21.89 -11.61 -21.03
CA CYS A 549 23.09 -12.26 -21.55
C CYS A 549 24.39 -11.77 -20.88
N HIS A 550 24.42 -10.52 -20.41
CA HIS A 550 25.63 -9.93 -19.81
C HIS A 550 25.49 -9.69 -18.29
N ASP A 551 24.41 -10.16 -17.67
CA ASP A 551 24.09 -9.98 -16.24
C ASP A 551 24.25 -8.52 -15.77
N LEU A 552 23.75 -7.57 -16.57
CA LEU A 552 23.92 -6.16 -16.31
C LEU A 552 23.10 -5.74 -15.07
N ASN A 553 23.70 -4.93 -14.23
CA ASN A 553 23.01 -4.25 -13.15
C ASN A 553 22.58 -2.86 -13.65
N VAL A 554 21.36 -2.78 -14.19
CA VAL A 554 20.74 -1.55 -14.69
C VAL A 554 19.86 -0.91 -13.63
N ALA A 555 19.49 0.35 -13.85
CA ALA A 555 18.75 1.17 -12.90
C ALA A 555 17.37 1.59 -13.42
N SER A 556 16.45 1.83 -12.49
CA SER A 556 15.24 2.63 -12.69
C SER A 556 15.26 3.88 -11.83
N VAL A 557 14.74 4.99 -12.34
CA VAL A 557 14.49 6.22 -11.58
C VAL A 557 13.00 6.57 -11.72
N LEU A 558 12.29 6.66 -10.60
CA LEU A 558 10.85 6.88 -10.62
C LEU A 558 10.39 7.85 -9.51
N SER A 559 9.34 8.60 -9.78
CA SER A 559 8.75 9.52 -8.79
C SER A 559 7.73 8.86 -7.85
N GLY A 560 7.84 7.54 -7.67
CA GLY A 560 6.96 6.75 -6.81
C GLY A 560 7.33 6.80 -5.33
N ASN A 561 6.76 5.86 -4.56
CA ASN A 561 6.99 5.70 -3.12
C ASN A 561 7.63 4.35 -2.75
N ARG A 562 7.73 3.39 -3.68
CA ARG A 562 8.31 2.07 -3.45
C ARG A 562 9.26 1.68 -4.58
N ASN A 563 10.41 1.16 -4.19
CA ASN A 563 11.51 0.79 -5.07
C ASN A 563 12.12 -0.57 -4.71
N PHE A 564 11.30 -1.48 -4.16
CA PHE A 564 11.79 -2.81 -3.81
C PHE A 564 12.27 -3.57 -5.04
N GLU A 565 13.35 -4.33 -4.88
CA GLU A 565 13.91 -5.18 -5.94
C GLU A 565 12.86 -6.19 -6.44
N GLY A 566 12.78 -6.35 -7.77
CA GLY A 566 11.80 -7.22 -8.43
C GLY A 566 10.36 -6.70 -8.45
N ARG A 567 10.10 -5.51 -7.84
CA ARG A 567 8.77 -4.90 -7.87
C ARG A 567 8.55 -3.99 -9.08
N VAL A 568 9.52 -3.12 -9.41
CA VAL A 568 9.40 -2.16 -10.52
C VAL A 568 9.45 -2.89 -11.86
N HIS A 569 10.45 -3.72 -12.05
CA HIS A 569 10.61 -4.61 -13.19
C HIS A 569 11.51 -5.80 -12.83
N PRO A 570 11.20 -7.03 -13.28
CA PRO A 570 11.97 -8.23 -12.90
C PRO A 570 13.47 -8.18 -13.20
N LEU A 571 13.85 -7.51 -14.28
CA LEU A 571 15.25 -7.42 -14.75
C LEU A 571 16.01 -6.21 -14.17
N VAL A 572 15.34 -5.29 -13.47
CA VAL A 572 15.99 -4.07 -12.94
C VAL A 572 16.32 -4.26 -11.46
N LYS A 573 17.61 -4.39 -11.15
CA LYS A 573 18.11 -4.72 -9.82
C LYS A 573 18.21 -3.52 -8.90
N THR A 574 18.42 -2.32 -9.42
CA THR A 574 18.55 -1.09 -8.64
C THR A 574 17.46 -0.08 -8.99
N ASN A 575 16.72 0.36 -7.99
CA ASN A 575 15.55 1.22 -8.19
C ASN A 575 15.66 2.45 -7.27
N TRP A 576 15.46 3.65 -7.85
CA TRP A 576 15.70 4.91 -7.18
C TRP A 576 14.44 5.78 -7.18
N LEU A 577 14.02 6.24 -6.00
CA LEU A 577 12.94 7.22 -5.85
C LEU A 577 13.52 8.62 -5.94
N ALA A 578 12.94 9.47 -6.77
CA ALA A 578 13.38 10.84 -7.03
C ALA A 578 12.20 11.78 -7.27
N SER A 579 12.42 13.08 -7.13
CA SER A 579 11.45 14.08 -7.56
C SER A 579 11.22 14.01 -9.09
N PRO A 580 10.02 14.38 -9.59
CA PRO A 580 9.73 14.40 -11.02
C PRO A 580 10.77 15.14 -11.88
N PRO A 581 11.32 16.31 -11.48
CA PRO A 581 12.42 16.95 -12.21
C PRO A 581 13.68 16.08 -12.26
N LEU A 582 14.06 15.44 -11.16
CA LEU A 582 15.24 14.56 -11.13
C LEU A 582 15.01 13.27 -11.94
N VAL A 583 13.79 12.75 -12.02
CA VAL A 583 13.45 11.64 -12.93
C VAL A 583 13.83 12.01 -14.37
N ILE A 584 13.41 13.19 -14.83
CA ILE A 584 13.77 13.68 -16.19
C ILE A 584 15.29 13.87 -16.32
N ALA A 585 15.95 14.46 -15.32
CA ALA A 585 17.39 14.69 -15.35
C ALA A 585 18.19 13.40 -15.51
N PHE A 586 17.86 12.33 -14.77
CA PHE A 586 18.48 11.02 -14.92
C PHE A 586 18.11 10.32 -16.24
N GLY A 587 16.91 10.56 -16.79
CA GLY A 587 16.53 10.10 -18.13
C GLY A 587 17.36 10.76 -19.24
N LEU A 588 17.70 12.04 -19.08
CA LEU A 588 18.61 12.78 -19.97
C LEU A 588 20.06 12.30 -19.85
N ALA A 589 20.56 12.10 -18.63
CA ALA A 589 21.89 11.56 -18.38
C ALA A 589 22.01 10.10 -18.87
N GLY A 590 20.95 9.30 -18.75
CA GLY A 590 20.87 7.89 -19.13
C GLY A 590 21.62 6.95 -18.21
N THR A 591 22.18 7.42 -17.13
CA THR A 591 22.94 6.62 -16.15
C THR A 591 22.77 7.16 -14.74
N ILE A 592 22.80 6.26 -13.76
CA ILE A 592 22.83 6.61 -12.34
C ILE A 592 24.26 6.88 -11.84
N ARG A 593 25.28 6.53 -12.63
CA ARG A 593 26.71 6.70 -12.31
C ARG A 593 27.22 8.09 -12.69
N ILE A 594 26.50 9.12 -12.24
CA ILE A 594 26.81 10.52 -12.50
C ILE A 594 26.57 11.36 -11.23
N ASP A 595 27.46 12.30 -10.95
CA ASP A 595 27.24 13.35 -9.94
C ASP A 595 26.60 14.57 -10.62
N LEU A 596 25.26 14.64 -10.62
CA LEU A 596 24.49 15.73 -11.24
C LEU A 596 24.78 17.11 -10.63
N THR A 597 25.47 17.18 -9.48
CA THR A 597 25.88 18.46 -8.88
C THR A 597 27.15 19.04 -9.49
N LYS A 598 27.92 18.23 -10.23
CA LYS A 598 29.24 18.61 -10.74
C LYS A 598 29.45 18.27 -12.21
N GLU A 599 28.86 17.19 -12.68
CA GLU A 599 29.09 16.67 -14.04
C GLU A 599 27.98 17.14 -14.99
N PRO A 600 28.29 17.33 -16.27
CA PRO A 600 27.29 17.70 -17.27
C PRO A 600 26.32 16.54 -17.54
N LEU A 601 25.03 16.83 -17.63
CA LEU A 601 23.98 15.89 -18.05
C LEU A 601 24.26 15.28 -19.43
N ALA A 602 24.64 16.13 -20.36
CA ALA A 602 24.99 15.79 -21.74
C ALA A 602 25.71 16.96 -22.40
N THR A 603 26.25 16.69 -23.57
CA THR A 603 26.78 17.71 -24.51
C THR A 603 25.74 17.87 -25.62
N ASN A 604 25.35 19.10 -25.93
CA ASN A 604 24.41 19.38 -27.02
C ASN A 604 25.10 19.32 -28.40
N ASP A 605 24.29 19.42 -29.45
CA ASP A 605 24.81 19.37 -30.85
C ASP A 605 25.81 20.49 -31.20
N GLN A 606 25.89 21.55 -30.38
CA GLN A 606 26.85 22.65 -30.52
C GLN A 606 28.16 22.40 -29.77
N GLY A 607 28.27 21.26 -29.09
CA GLY A 607 29.45 20.89 -28.27
C GLY A 607 29.49 21.57 -26.90
N GLU A 608 28.38 22.17 -26.45
CA GLU A 608 28.26 22.80 -25.13
C GLU A 608 27.88 21.76 -24.07
N ALA A 609 28.63 21.71 -22.98
CA ALA A 609 28.31 20.86 -21.83
C ALA A 609 27.18 21.50 -20.98
N ILE A 610 26.05 20.80 -20.85
CA ILE A 610 24.87 21.31 -20.14
C ILE A 610 24.77 20.63 -18.77
N TYR A 611 24.72 21.43 -17.74
CA TYR A 611 24.62 20.97 -16.32
C TYR A 611 23.18 21.05 -15.80
N LEU A 612 22.90 20.32 -14.74
CA LEU A 612 21.56 20.34 -14.10
C LEU A 612 21.14 21.78 -13.72
N LYS A 613 22.06 22.57 -13.17
CA LYS A 613 21.81 23.97 -12.79
C LYS A 613 21.38 24.88 -13.95
N ASP A 614 21.76 24.54 -15.18
CA ASP A 614 21.48 25.35 -16.37
C ASP A 614 20.03 25.18 -16.84
N ILE A 615 19.38 24.08 -16.44
CA ILE A 615 18.00 23.73 -16.80
C ILE A 615 17.05 23.64 -15.59
N TRP A 616 17.56 23.76 -14.36
CA TRP A 616 16.71 23.76 -13.18
C TRP A 616 15.81 25.00 -13.15
N PRO A 617 14.49 24.88 -12.97
CA PRO A 617 13.59 26.03 -12.94
C PRO A 617 13.74 26.83 -11.64
N THR A 618 13.59 28.14 -11.72
CA THR A 618 13.57 29.02 -10.57
C THR A 618 12.23 28.98 -9.84
N THR A 619 12.21 29.39 -8.59
CA THR A 619 10.98 29.50 -7.80
C THR A 619 9.96 30.44 -8.45
N GLU A 620 10.42 31.52 -9.11
CA GLU A 620 9.54 32.48 -9.83
C GLU A 620 8.87 31.83 -11.05
N GLU A 621 9.60 31.04 -11.84
CA GLU A 621 9.06 30.29 -12.99
C GLU A 621 8.00 29.30 -12.54
N ILE A 622 8.26 28.53 -11.47
CA ILE A 622 7.32 27.58 -10.89
C ILE A 622 6.06 28.31 -10.37
N THR A 623 6.24 29.39 -9.62
CA THR A 623 5.12 30.18 -9.08
C THR A 623 4.25 30.79 -10.20
N THR A 624 4.89 31.21 -11.30
CA THR A 624 4.17 31.73 -12.46
C THR A 624 3.34 30.65 -13.15
N ALA A 625 3.91 29.45 -13.30
CA ALA A 625 3.20 28.30 -13.87
C ALA A 625 2.04 27.84 -12.95
N LEU A 626 2.23 27.86 -11.62
CA LEU A 626 1.19 27.49 -10.65
C LEU A 626 -0.10 28.32 -10.77
N ARG A 627 -0.03 29.54 -11.28
CA ARG A 627 -1.22 30.39 -11.52
C ARG A 627 -2.18 29.81 -12.58
N GLN A 628 -1.73 28.86 -13.38
CA GLN A 628 -2.58 28.14 -14.33
C GLN A 628 -3.51 27.12 -13.66
N VAL A 629 -3.14 26.62 -12.48
CA VAL A 629 -3.96 25.67 -11.73
C VAL A 629 -5.15 26.39 -11.13
N ASN A 630 -6.36 25.99 -11.48
CA ASN A 630 -7.57 26.67 -11.06
C ASN A 630 -8.75 25.71 -10.82
N THR A 631 -9.75 26.18 -10.08
CA THR A 631 -10.92 25.41 -9.67
C THR A 631 -11.74 24.84 -10.83
N ALA A 632 -11.77 25.53 -11.99
CA ALA A 632 -12.53 25.06 -13.14
C ALA A 632 -12.01 23.73 -13.71
N MET A 633 -10.71 23.46 -13.58
CA MET A 633 -10.11 22.17 -13.97
C MET A 633 -10.68 21.04 -13.12
N PHE A 634 -10.67 21.21 -11.79
CA PHE A 634 -11.23 20.21 -10.87
C PHE A 634 -12.72 19.96 -11.09
N HIS A 635 -13.51 21.03 -11.26
CA HIS A 635 -14.93 20.88 -11.57
C HIS A 635 -15.17 20.11 -12.87
N ARG A 636 -14.40 20.38 -13.92
CA ARG A 636 -14.54 19.71 -15.20
C ARG A 636 -14.25 18.23 -15.10
N GLU A 637 -13.11 17.88 -14.50
CA GLU A 637 -12.64 16.50 -14.48
C GLU A 637 -13.42 15.59 -13.50
N TYR A 638 -13.97 16.18 -12.44
CA TYR A 638 -14.75 15.43 -11.45
C TYR A 638 -16.27 15.51 -11.60
N ALA A 639 -16.78 16.30 -12.56
CA ALA A 639 -18.24 16.46 -12.76
C ALA A 639 -18.97 15.14 -12.98
N GLN A 640 -18.33 14.16 -13.60
CA GLN A 640 -18.90 12.84 -13.94
C GLN A 640 -18.02 11.68 -13.43
N VAL A 641 -17.39 11.84 -12.26
CA VAL A 641 -16.39 10.91 -11.72
C VAL A 641 -16.91 9.47 -11.59
N PHE A 642 -18.19 9.25 -11.38
CA PHE A 642 -18.81 7.92 -11.25
C PHE A 642 -19.45 7.40 -12.54
N GLU A 643 -19.56 8.23 -13.58
CA GLU A 643 -20.24 7.84 -14.82
C GLU A 643 -19.32 7.07 -15.80
N GLY A 644 -18.05 7.43 -15.84
CA GLY A 644 -17.05 6.90 -16.74
C GLY A 644 -17.24 7.31 -18.21
N ASP A 645 -16.38 6.78 -19.05
CA ASP A 645 -16.38 7.01 -20.49
C ASP A 645 -17.40 6.13 -21.24
N ALA A 646 -17.39 6.22 -22.56
CA ALA A 646 -18.28 5.44 -23.43
C ALA A 646 -18.04 3.92 -23.31
N SER A 647 -16.78 3.50 -23.14
CA SER A 647 -16.39 2.08 -23.00
C SER A 647 -16.94 1.48 -21.72
N TRP A 648 -16.80 2.21 -20.60
CA TRP A 648 -17.37 1.81 -19.31
C TRP A 648 -18.92 1.73 -19.37
N LYS A 649 -19.57 2.74 -19.96
CA LYS A 649 -21.04 2.81 -20.08
C LYS A 649 -21.59 1.67 -20.97
N ALA A 650 -20.83 1.20 -21.93
CA ALA A 650 -21.24 0.11 -22.85
C ALA A 650 -21.23 -1.28 -22.22
N ILE A 651 -20.59 -1.49 -21.06
CA ILE A 651 -20.53 -2.78 -20.37
C ILE A 651 -21.94 -3.22 -19.96
N GLN A 652 -22.37 -4.37 -20.46
CA GLN A 652 -23.68 -4.96 -20.12
C GLN A 652 -23.59 -5.76 -18.83
N ILE A 653 -24.57 -5.58 -17.94
CA ILE A 653 -24.66 -6.28 -16.66
C ILE A 653 -26.06 -6.86 -16.45
N PRO A 654 -26.20 -8.05 -15.82
CA PRO A 654 -27.48 -8.55 -15.39
C PRO A 654 -27.99 -7.79 -14.16
N GLU A 655 -29.28 -7.46 -14.13
CA GLU A 655 -29.94 -6.95 -12.92
C GLU A 655 -30.28 -8.13 -12.00
N SER A 656 -29.47 -8.36 -10.97
CA SER A 656 -29.66 -9.47 -10.02
C SER A 656 -29.09 -9.12 -8.64
N GLN A 657 -29.75 -9.61 -7.58
CA GLN A 657 -29.30 -9.44 -6.19
C GLN A 657 -28.08 -10.31 -5.84
N THR A 658 -27.96 -11.46 -6.51
CA THR A 658 -26.83 -12.39 -6.36
C THR A 658 -26.06 -12.45 -7.66
N TYR A 659 -24.73 -12.59 -7.58
CA TYR A 659 -23.90 -12.75 -8.76
C TYR A 659 -24.12 -14.13 -9.40
N ALA A 660 -24.19 -14.15 -10.75
CA ALA A 660 -24.27 -15.39 -11.52
C ALA A 660 -22.84 -15.92 -11.73
N TRP A 661 -22.43 -16.85 -10.87
CA TRP A 661 -21.10 -17.44 -10.92
C TRP A 661 -20.92 -18.30 -12.18
N ASP A 662 -19.75 -18.13 -12.81
CA ASP A 662 -19.31 -18.92 -13.97
C ASP A 662 -18.08 -19.75 -13.57
N ASP A 663 -18.25 -21.07 -13.46
CA ASP A 663 -17.18 -21.98 -13.07
C ASP A 663 -16.04 -22.06 -14.09
N THR A 664 -16.26 -21.57 -15.32
CA THR A 664 -15.23 -21.51 -16.37
C THR A 664 -14.40 -20.22 -16.33
N SER A 665 -14.83 -19.21 -15.55
CA SER A 665 -14.12 -17.95 -15.41
C SER A 665 -12.71 -18.15 -14.85
N THR A 666 -11.75 -17.44 -15.43
CA THR A 666 -10.38 -17.41 -14.92
C THR A 666 -10.05 -16.12 -14.18
N TYR A 667 -11.03 -15.20 -14.02
CA TYR A 667 -10.91 -13.94 -13.29
C TYR A 667 -11.75 -13.87 -12.01
N ILE A 668 -12.99 -14.36 -12.06
CA ILE A 668 -13.96 -14.28 -10.96
C ILE A 668 -14.48 -15.69 -10.64
N GLN A 669 -14.10 -16.23 -9.49
CA GLN A 669 -14.49 -17.56 -9.03
C GLN A 669 -15.19 -17.51 -7.69
N HIS A 670 -16.19 -18.39 -7.47
CA HIS A 670 -16.84 -18.52 -6.18
C HIS A 670 -15.84 -19.02 -5.13
N PRO A 671 -15.48 -18.22 -4.09
CA PRO A 671 -14.48 -18.64 -3.12
C PRO A 671 -15.03 -19.68 -2.15
N PRO A 672 -14.20 -20.59 -1.62
CA PRO A 672 -14.63 -21.67 -0.73
C PRO A 672 -14.81 -21.24 0.74
N PHE A 673 -14.54 -19.97 1.09
CA PHE A 673 -14.43 -19.50 2.48
C PHE A 673 -15.70 -19.75 3.30
N PHE A 674 -16.88 -19.58 2.73
CA PHE A 674 -18.17 -19.71 3.43
C PHE A 674 -18.82 -21.09 3.33
N ALA A 675 -18.10 -22.09 2.84
CA ALA A 675 -18.60 -23.46 2.82
C ALA A 675 -18.82 -23.96 4.26
N GLY A 676 -20.04 -24.50 4.55
CA GLY A 676 -20.38 -24.98 5.89
C GLY A 676 -20.65 -23.88 6.93
N ILE A 677 -20.91 -22.63 6.51
CA ILE A 677 -21.17 -21.50 7.43
C ILE A 677 -22.40 -21.72 8.33
N ASP A 678 -23.30 -22.57 7.91
CA ASP A 678 -24.49 -23.04 8.65
C ASP A 678 -24.15 -23.95 9.84
N GLN A 679 -22.96 -24.53 9.87
CA GLN A 679 -22.47 -25.35 10.98
C GLN A 679 -21.81 -24.46 12.06
N PRO A 680 -21.87 -24.86 13.34
CA PRO A 680 -21.09 -24.18 14.39
C PRO A 680 -19.59 -24.15 14.05
N PRO A 681 -18.83 -23.12 14.46
CA PRO A 681 -17.40 -23.13 14.29
C PRO A 681 -16.76 -24.32 15.03
N ALA A 682 -15.71 -24.87 14.45
CA ALA A 682 -14.91 -25.91 15.14
C ALA A 682 -14.26 -25.33 16.40
N PRO A 683 -14.15 -26.11 17.49
CA PRO A 683 -13.44 -25.67 18.69
C PRO A 683 -11.96 -25.38 18.37
N ILE A 684 -11.35 -24.50 19.17
CA ILE A 684 -9.92 -24.25 19.08
C ILE A 684 -9.16 -25.40 19.74
N ASP A 685 -8.44 -26.16 18.95
CA ASP A 685 -7.63 -27.29 19.40
C ASP A 685 -6.13 -27.03 19.23
N ASN A 686 -5.31 -27.75 19.99
CA ASN A 686 -3.87 -27.75 19.82
C ASN A 686 -3.49 -28.18 18.40
N ILE A 687 -2.44 -27.58 17.86
CA ILE A 687 -1.86 -27.98 16.55
C ILE A 687 -0.93 -29.16 16.83
N VAL A 688 -1.21 -30.31 16.21
CA VAL A 688 -0.48 -31.54 16.45
C VAL A 688 0.21 -32.04 15.18
N ASP A 689 1.48 -32.42 15.32
CA ASP A 689 2.29 -33.03 14.26
C ASP A 689 2.33 -32.26 12.93
N ALA A 690 2.38 -30.92 13.01
CA ALA A 690 2.48 -30.05 11.85
C ALA A 690 3.85 -30.13 11.18
N ARG A 691 3.88 -29.93 9.87
CA ARG A 691 5.12 -29.81 9.08
C ARG A 691 5.38 -28.35 8.71
N ILE A 692 6.65 -27.99 8.58
CA ILE A 692 7.08 -26.66 8.15
C ILE A 692 7.06 -26.63 6.63
N LEU A 693 6.22 -25.75 6.06
CA LEU A 693 6.11 -25.57 4.61
C LEU A 693 7.25 -24.71 4.05
N ALA A 694 7.69 -23.71 4.80
CA ALA A 694 8.82 -22.85 4.42
C ALA A 694 9.50 -22.24 5.66
N VAL A 695 10.82 -22.04 5.56
CA VAL A 695 11.64 -21.26 6.50
C VAL A 695 12.15 -20.02 5.77
N LEU A 696 11.69 -18.86 6.22
CA LEU A 696 11.89 -17.59 5.53
C LEU A 696 12.75 -16.64 6.36
N GLY A 697 13.50 -15.78 5.67
CA GLY A 697 14.37 -14.77 6.29
C GLY A 697 13.63 -13.55 6.82
N ASP A 698 14.40 -12.48 7.08
CA ASP A 698 13.89 -11.19 7.52
C ASP A 698 13.25 -10.39 6.37
N SER A 699 12.35 -9.47 6.70
CA SER A 699 11.72 -8.51 5.78
C SER A 699 11.03 -9.18 4.57
N VAL A 700 10.44 -10.35 4.78
CA VAL A 700 9.61 -11.00 3.75
C VAL A 700 8.36 -10.17 3.54
N THR A 701 8.25 -9.60 2.35
CA THR A 701 7.16 -8.66 2.02
C THR A 701 5.87 -9.39 1.64
N THR A 702 4.75 -8.69 1.68
CA THR A 702 3.49 -9.18 1.12
C THR A 702 3.59 -9.46 -0.40
N ASP A 703 4.52 -8.82 -1.12
CA ASP A 703 4.86 -9.13 -2.52
C ASP A 703 5.53 -10.50 -2.68
N HIS A 704 6.34 -10.91 -1.70
CA HIS A 704 6.93 -12.25 -1.67
C HIS A 704 5.87 -13.32 -1.39
N ILE A 705 4.92 -13.02 -0.48
CA ILE A 705 3.88 -13.97 -0.08
C ILE A 705 2.78 -14.08 -1.15
N SER A 706 2.30 -12.95 -1.65
CA SER A 706 1.24 -12.88 -2.67
C SER A 706 1.63 -11.88 -3.76
N PRO A 707 2.27 -12.31 -4.84
CA PRO A 707 2.73 -11.43 -5.91
C PRO A 707 1.55 -10.75 -6.62
N ALA A 708 1.81 -9.57 -7.19
CA ALA A 708 0.87 -8.84 -8.04
C ALA A 708 1.28 -8.86 -9.52
N GLY A 709 2.56 -9.11 -9.79
CA GLY A 709 3.15 -9.05 -11.12
C GLY A 709 2.80 -10.23 -12.04
N ASN A 710 3.60 -10.39 -13.09
CA ASN A 710 3.39 -11.37 -14.15
C ASN A 710 3.38 -12.82 -13.65
N ILE A 711 2.56 -13.65 -14.30
CA ILE A 711 2.43 -15.09 -14.04
C ILE A 711 3.35 -15.86 -15.00
N LYS A 712 4.29 -16.64 -14.45
CA LYS A 712 5.17 -17.49 -15.27
C LYS A 712 4.40 -18.68 -15.84
N LYS A 713 4.65 -19.02 -17.12
CA LYS A 713 3.95 -20.11 -17.82
C LYS A 713 4.09 -21.48 -17.13
N ASP A 714 5.26 -21.75 -16.54
CA ASP A 714 5.56 -23.05 -15.93
C ASP A 714 5.24 -23.07 -14.42
N SER A 715 4.73 -21.96 -13.85
CA SER A 715 4.27 -21.90 -12.46
C SER A 715 2.97 -22.69 -12.26
N PRO A 716 2.61 -23.07 -11.02
CA PRO A 716 1.33 -23.70 -10.73
C PRO A 716 0.13 -22.89 -11.27
N ALA A 717 0.17 -21.56 -11.13
CA ALA A 717 -0.88 -20.68 -11.68
C ALA A 717 -0.87 -20.65 -13.22
N GLY A 718 0.31 -20.62 -13.86
CA GLY A 718 0.44 -20.67 -15.31
C GLY A 718 -0.09 -21.98 -15.90
N ARG A 719 0.24 -23.11 -15.26
CA ARG A 719 -0.32 -24.43 -15.66
C ARG A 719 -1.84 -24.48 -15.52
N TYR A 720 -2.38 -23.90 -14.45
CA TYR A 720 -3.83 -23.80 -14.25
C TYR A 720 -4.51 -22.99 -15.38
N LEU A 721 -3.97 -21.80 -15.69
CA LEU A 721 -4.52 -20.95 -16.75
C LEU A 721 -4.46 -21.62 -18.12
N GLN A 722 -3.34 -22.29 -18.47
CA GLN A 722 -3.21 -23.04 -19.73
C GLN A 722 -4.22 -24.21 -19.80
N ALA A 723 -4.44 -24.90 -18.67
CA ALA A 723 -5.45 -25.97 -18.62
C ALA A 723 -6.89 -25.44 -18.83
N HIS A 724 -7.14 -24.15 -18.59
CA HIS A 724 -8.39 -23.44 -18.86
C HIS A 724 -8.39 -22.69 -20.20
N GLY A 725 -7.43 -22.97 -21.08
CA GLY A 725 -7.39 -22.43 -22.45
C GLY A 725 -6.87 -21.00 -22.55
N VAL A 726 -6.25 -20.44 -21.50
CA VAL A 726 -5.66 -19.10 -21.53
C VAL A 726 -4.23 -19.20 -22.07
N GLU A 727 -3.94 -18.47 -23.15
CA GLU A 727 -2.60 -18.40 -23.74
C GLU A 727 -1.63 -17.61 -22.82
N PRO A 728 -0.31 -17.95 -22.79
CA PRO A 728 0.65 -17.24 -21.93
C PRO A 728 0.70 -15.71 -22.12
N LYS A 729 0.48 -15.22 -23.33
CA LYS A 729 0.40 -13.77 -23.63
C LYS A 729 -0.81 -13.08 -22.98
N ASP A 730 -1.87 -13.85 -22.66
CA ASP A 730 -3.15 -13.39 -22.13
C ASP A 730 -3.28 -13.67 -20.61
N PHE A 731 -2.20 -14.12 -19.96
CA PHE A 731 -2.22 -14.43 -18.53
C PHE A 731 -2.55 -13.20 -17.68
N ASN A 732 -2.19 -12.00 -18.16
CA ASN A 732 -2.25 -10.79 -17.38
C ASN A 732 -1.39 -10.93 -16.11
N SER A 733 -1.79 -10.35 -14.97
CA SER A 733 -1.03 -10.38 -13.73
C SER A 733 -1.78 -11.10 -12.62
N TYR A 734 -1.07 -11.51 -11.57
CA TYR A 734 -1.71 -11.97 -10.32
C TYR A 734 -2.64 -10.91 -9.74
N GLY A 735 -2.26 -9.62 -9.84
CA GLY A 735 -3.09 -8.50 -9.35
C GLY A 735 -4.46 -8.47 -9.99
N SER A 736 -4.52 -8.63 -11.32
CA SER A 736 -5.77 -8.63 -12.08
C SER A 736 -6.64 -9.88 -11.84
N ARG A 737 -6.07 -10.98 -11.35
CA ARG A 737 -6.78 -12.26 -11.11
C ARG A 737 -7.14 -12.52 -9.64
N ARG A 738 -7.05 -11.49 -8.78
CA ARG A 738 -7.36 -11.63 -7.35
C ARG A 738 -8.81 -12.01 -7.02
N GLY A 739 -9.73 -11.90 -7.97
CA GLY A 739 -11.09 -12.44 -7.85
C GLY A 739 -11.18 -13.97 -8.06
N ASN A 740 -10.07 -14.63 -8.41
CA ASN A 740 -10.01 -16.08 -8.61
C ASN A 740 -9.08 -16.73 -7.57
N HIS A 741 -9.67 -17.39 -6.60
CA HIS A 741 -8.93 -18.06 -5.51
C HIS A 741 -8.01 -19.17 -6.01
N GLU A 742 -8.36 -19.86 -7.10
CA GLU A 742 -7.57 -20.94 -7.71
C GLU A 742 -6.23 -20.42 -8.27
N VAL A 743 -6.24 -19.25 -8.91
CA VAL A 743 -5.03 -18.59 -9.38
C VAL A 743 -4.20 -18.09 -8.20
N MET A 744 -4.86 -17.44 -7.22
CA MET A 744 -4.16 -16.79 -6.12
C MET A 744 -3.51 -17.76 -5.14
N MET A 745 -4.16 -18.87 -4.79
CA MET A 745 -3.54 -19.87 -3.93
C MET A 745 -2.33 -20.54 -4.60
N ARG A 746 -2.36 -20.71 -5.94
CA ARG A 746 -1.21 -21.19 -6.73
C ARG A 746 -0.08 -20.17 -6.84
N GLY A 747 -0.39 -18.88 -6.68
CA GLY A 747 0.55 -17.77 -6.61
C GLY A 747 1.14 -17.51 -5.24
N THR A 748 0.55 -18.09 -4.18
CA THR A 748 1.02 -17.88 -2.82
C THR A 748 2.42 -18.46 -2.63
N PHE A 749 3.37 -17.61 -2.18
CA PHE A 749 4.81 -17.85 -2.11
C PHE A 749 5.48 -18.16 -3.45
N ALA A 750 4.88 -17.81 -4.59
CA ALA A 750 5.46 -18.07 -5.91
C ALA A 750 6.35 -16.93 -6.43
N ASN A 751 6.66 -15.93 -5.62
CA ASN A 751 7.54 -14.84 -6.02
C ASN A 751 8.95 -15.37 -6.37
N ILE A 752 9.52 -14.85 -7.47
CA ILE A 752 10.82 -15.30 -7.97
C ILE A 752 12.01 -14.94 -7.07
N ARG A 753 11.83 -14.01 -6.14
CA ARG A 753 12.87 -13.52 -5.21
C ARG A 753 12.71 -14.05 -3.79
N ILE A 754 11.65 -14.83 -3.52
CA ILE A 754 11.50 -15.45 -2.22
C ILE A 754 12.63 -16.47 -2.01
N LYS A 755 13.21 -16.48 -0.80
CA LYS A 755 14.28 -17.41 -0.41
C LYS A 755 13.78 -18.33 0.68
N ASN A 756 13.70 -19.61 0.38
CA ASN A 756 13.39 -20.63 1.38
C ASN A 756 14.69 -21.24 1.90
N GLU A 757 14.98 -21.01 3.19
CA GLU A 757 16.20 -21.50 3.84
C GLU A 757 16.28 -23.05 3.83
N MET A 758 15.15 -23.77 3.71
CA MET A 758 15.13 -25.23 3.52
C MET A 758 15.87 -25.69 2.24
N LEU A 759 16.04 -24.80 1.27
CA LEU A 759 16.76 -25.01 0.00
C LEU A 759 18.11 -24.28 -0.03
N GLY A 760 18.72 -23.99 1.14
CA GLY A 760 19.99 -23.27 1.21
C GLY A 760 19.90 -21.81 0.74
N GLY A 761 18.70 -21.20 0.74
CA GLY A 761 18.48 -19.81 0.31
C GLY A 761 18.36 -19.63 -1.20
N GLU A 762 18.12 -20.69 -1.96
CA GLU A 762 17.79 -20.61 -3.40
C GLU A 762 16.56 -19.71 -3.62
N GLU A 763 16.61 -18.88 -4.64
CA GLU A 763 15.50 -18.02 -5.02
C GLU A 763 14.41 -18.78 -5.77
N GLY A 764 13.13 -18.41 -5.50
CA GLY A 764 11.96 -18.98 -6.15
C GLY A 764 11.01 -19.67 -5.19
N GLY A 765 9.77 -19.87 -5.62
CA GLY A 765 8.66 -20.40 -4.83
C GLY A 765 8.67 -21.91 -4.65
N ASN A 766 9.81 -22.48 -4.25
CA ASN A 766 9.98 -23.93 -4.05
C ASN A 766 10.18 -24.29 -2.59
N THR A 767 9.90 -25.55 -2.26
CA THR A 767 10.17 -26.17 -0.95
C THR A 767 10.52 -27.64 -1.11
N ILE A 768 10.80 -28.31 0.01
CA ILE A 768 10.98 -29.75 0.08
C ILE A 768 9.79 -30.37 0.78
N HIS A 769 9.14 -31.35 0.15
CA HIS A 769 8.17 -32.21 0.81
C HIS A 769 8.91 -33.23 1.66
N ILE A 770 8.90 -33.03 2.97
CA ILE A 770 9.82 -33.79 3.87
C ILE A 770 9.60 -35.30 3.85
N PRO A 771 8.36 -35.86 3.86
CA PRO A 771 8.20 -37.32 3.79
C PRO A 771 8.84 -37.96 2.56
N SER A 772 8.80 -37.26 1.38
CA SER A 772 9.39 -37.83 0.15
C SER A 772 10.81 -37.33 -0.15
N GLY A 773 11.23 -36.19 0.44
CA GLY A 773 12.47 -35.51 0.10
C GLY A 773 12.46 -34.81 -1.25
N GLU A 774 11.32 -34.74 -1.92
CA GLU A 774 11.16 -34.17 -3.26
C GLU A 774 11.07 -32.63 -3.21
N LYS A 775 11.81 -31.96 -4.10
CA LYS A 775 11.71 -30.51 -4.31
C LYS A 775 10.50 -30.21 -5.20
N LEU A 776 9.56 -29.44 -4.68
CA LEU A 776 8.30 -29.08 -5.34
C LEU A 776 8.07 -27.57 -5.26
N ALA A 777 7.18 -27.04 -6.14
CA ALA A 777 6.61 -25.74 -5.89
C ALA A 777 5.85 -25.75 -4.55
N ILE A 778 5.87 -24.63 -3.81
CA ILE A 778 5.22 -24.55 -2.47
C ILE A 778 3.75 -24.95 -2.55
N TYR A 779 3.04 -24.52 -3.59
CA TYR A 779 1.65 -24.93 -3.83
C TYR A 779 1.51 -26.47 -3.98
N ASP A 780 2.33 -27.08 -4.84
CA ASP A 780 2.24 -28.53 -5.11
C ASP A 780 2.55 -29.33 -3.84
N ALA A 781 3.54 -28.90 -3.05
CA ALA A 781 3.85 -29.52 -1.75
C ALA A 781 2.71 -29.34 -0.74
N ALA A 782 2.11 -28.16 -0.65
CA ALA A 782 0.99 -27.88 0.24
C ALA A 782 -0.22 -28.77 -0.08
N MET A 783 -0.57 -28.91 -1.37
CA MET A 783 -1.67 -29.79 -1.79
C MET A 783 -1.40 -31.26 -1.44
N ARG A 784 -0.16 -31.70 -1.53
CA ARG A 784 0.23 -33.04 -1.12
C ARG A 784 0.08 -33.26 0.39
N TYR A 785 0.54 -32.32 1.20
CA TYR A 785 0.33 -32.36 2.67
C TYR A 785 -1.16 -32.32 3.06
N GLN A 786 -1.98 -31.58 2.31
CA GLN A 786 -3.43 -31.58 2.54
C GLN A 786 -4.07 -32.96 2.25
N GLN A 787 -3.63 -33.64 1.18
CA GLN A 787 -4.06 -35.02 0.90
C GLN A 787 -3.62 -36.02 2.00
N GLU A 788 -2.48 -35.73 2.65
CA GLU A 788 -1.94 -36.48 3.78
C GLU A 788 -2.56 -36.07 5.13
N HIS A 789 -3.51 -35.10 5.12
CA HIS A 789 -4.14 -34.50 6.32
C HIS A 789 -3.12 -33.93 7.33
N THR A 790 -2.00 -33.43 6.85
CA THR A 790 -0.90 -32.88 7.66
C THR A 790 -1.06 -31.37 7.79
N PRO A 791 -1.21 -30.80 8.99
CA PRO A 791 -1.24 -29.37 9.21
C PRO A 791 0.13 -28.74 8.90
N LEU A 792 0.10 -27.47 8.46
CA LEU A 792 1.30 -26.77 8.01
C LEU A 792 1.59 -25.52 8.85
N LEU A 793 2.87 -25.18 8.93
CA LEU A 793 3.40 -23.97 9.55
C LEU A 793 4.36 -23.24 8.60
N ILE A 794 4.48 -21.93 8.82
CA ILE A 794 5.54 -21.08 8.25
C ILE A 794 6.43 -20.61 9.40
N ILE A 795 7.74 -20.64 9.22
CA ILE A 795 8.72 -20.01 10.10
C ILE A 795 9.32 -18.81 9.38
N ALA A 796 9.42 -17.66 10.04
CA ALA A 796 9.92 -16.43 9.43
C ALA A 796 10.80 -15.60 10.38
N GLY A 797 11.55 -14.68 9.82
CA GLY A 797 12.38 -13.72 10.55
C GLY A 797 11.62 -12.46 10.97
N LYS A 798 12.31 -11.33 10.99
CA LYS A 798 11.78 -10.02 11.39
C LYS A 798 10.92 -9.39 10.30
N GLU A 799 9.97 -8.54 10.72
CA GLU A 799 9.13 -7.72 9.84
C GLU A 799 8.34 -8.56 8.79
N TYR A 800 7.85 -9.74 9.21
CA TYR A 800 7.10 -10.62 8.30
C TYR A 800 5.81 -9.95 7.82
N GLY A 801 5.63 -9.88 6.48
CA GLY A 801 4.47 -9.29 5.85
C GLY A 801 4.56 -7.78 5.62
N THR A 802 5.77 -7.19 5.67
CA THR A 802 5.99 -5.76 5.34
C THR A 802 5.59 -5.45 3.89
N GLY A 803 5.25 -4.20 3.61
CA GLY A 803 4.91 -3.76 2.24
C GLY A 803 3.44 -3.38 2.06
N SER A 804 2.87 -3.73 0.90
CA SER A 804 1.48 -3.38 0.56
C SER A 804 0.46 -4.15 1.40
N SER A 805 -0.69 -3.51 1.67
CA SER A 805 -1.84 -4.22 2.25
C SER A 805 -2.36 -5.27 1.25
N ARG A 806 -2.27 -6.55 1.61
CA ARG A 806 -2.73 -7.67 0.77
C ARG A 806 -3.38 -8.75 1.61
N ASP A 807 -4.69 -8.85 1.53
CA ASP A 807 -5.50 -9.90 2.13
C ASP A 807 -5.12 -11.28 1.59
N TRP A 808 -4.81 -11.39 0.28
CA TRP A 808 -4.36 -12.65 -0.32
C TRP A 808 -3.08 -13.22 0.27
N ALA A 809 -2.25 -12.41 0.92
CA ALA A 809 -1.12 -12.94 1.69
C ALA A 809 -1.57 -13.80 2.88
N ALA A 810 -2.76 -13.54 3.44
CA ALA A 810 -3.37 -14.36 4.48
C ALA A 810 -4.36 -15.38 3.92
N LYS A 811 -5.23 -14.99 2.97
CA LYS A 811 -6.19 -15.88 2.29
C LYS A 811 -5.48 -17.07 1.64
N GLY A 812 -4.43 -16.80 0.86
CA GLY A 812 -3.65 -17.84 0.21
C GLY A 812 -2.91 -18.74 1.21
N THR A 813 -2.33 -18.15 2.26
CA THR A 813 -1.68 -18.91 3.36
C THR A 813 -2.68 -19.87 4.02
N ASN A 814 -3.90 -19.42 4.32
CA ASN A 814 -4.96 -20.28 4.86
C ASN A 814 -5.34 -21.39 3.88
N LEU A 815 -5.56 -21.08 2.58
CA LEU A 815 -5.93 -22.04 1.55
C LEU A 815 -4.87 -23.12 1.31
N LEU A 816 -3.60 -22.81 1.54
CA LEU A 816 -2.50 -23.79 1.51
C LEU A 816 -2.50 -24.74 2.73
N GLY A 817 -3.41 -24.53 3.71
CA GLY A 817 -3.51 -25.38 4.90
C GLY A 817 -2.57 -24.97 6.04
N VAL A 818 -1.98 -23.80 5.98
CA VAL A 818 -1.14 -23.24 7.06
C VAL A 818 -2.03 -22.83 8.24
N LYS A 819 -1.73 -23.40 9.43
CA LYS A 819 -2.47 -23.14 10.67
C LYS A 819 -1.86 -22.04 11.51
N ALA A 820 -0.53 -21.89 11.48
CA ALA A 820 0.15 -20.83 12.20
C ALA A 820 1.40 -20.35 11.47
N VAL A 821 1.80 -19.12 11.76
CA VAL A 821 3.07 -18.53 11.34
C VAL A 821 3.84 -18.16 12.61
N ILE A 822 5.08 -18.64 12.75
CA ILE A 822 5.99 -18.27 13.84
C ILE A 822 7.05 -17.33 13.27
N ALA A 823 7.10 -16.08 13.73
CA ALA A 823 8.03 -15.06 13.23
C ALA A 823 8.74 -14.33 14.38
N GLU A 824 9.87 -13.68 14.07
CA GLU A 824 10.58 -12.84 15.05
C GLU A 824 9.79 -11.53 15.30
N SER A 825 9.13 -10.99 14.26
CA SER A 825 8.17 -9.90 14.35
C SER A 825 7.27 -9.85 13.12
N PHE A 826 6.10 -9.22 13.26
CA PHE A 826 5.11 -9.07 12.21
C PHE A 826 4.91 -7.60 11.85
N GLU A 827 4.60 -7.36 10.57
CA GLU A 827 4.00 -6.10 10.16
C GLU A 827 2.51 -6.05 10.57
N ARG A 828 2.04 -4.90 11.04
CA ARG A 828 0.72 -4.73 11.66
C ARG A 828 -0.44 -5.27 10.80
N ILE A 829 -0.52 -4.80 9.55
CA ILE A 829 -1.64 -5.13 8.64
C ILE A 829 -1.65 -6.64 8.34
N HIS A 830 -0.48 -7.23 8.08
CA HIS A 830 -0.41 -8.64 7.76
C HIS A 830 -0.75 -9.54 8.96
N ARG A 831 -0.30 -9.17 10.17
CA ARG A 831 -0.69 -9.84 11.41
C ARG A 831 -2.22 -9.87 11.58
N SER A 832 -2.87 -8.71 11.42
CA SER A 832 -4.33 -8.58 11.51
C SER A 832 -5.04 -9.43 10.43
N ASN A 833 -4.53 -9.44 9.20
CA ASN A 833 -5.08 -10.28 8.13
C ASN A 833 -4.96 -11.78 8.42
N LEU A 834 -3.86 -12.23 9.03
CA LEU A 834 -3.71 -13.64 9.43
C LEU A 834 -4.80 -14.04 10.43
N VAL A 835 -5.01 -13.24 11.49
CA VAL A 835 -6.08 -13.45 12.47
C VAL A 835 -7.45 -13.42 11.78
N GLY A 836 -7.67 -12.43 10.91
CA GLY A 836 -8.91 -12.28 10.14
C GLY A 836 -9.24 -13.47 9.23
N MET A 837 -8.25 -14.28 8.88
CA MET A 837 -8.42 -15.53 8.12
C MET A 837 -8.29 -16.80 8.96
N GLY A 838 -8.21 -16.69 10.28
CA GLY A 838 -8.09 -17.87 11.15
C GLY A 838 -6.70 -18.53 11.09
N VAL A 839 -5.66 -17.82 10.69
CA VAL A 839 -4.26 -18.27 10.77
C VAL A 839 -3.61 -17.65 12.01
N LEU A 840 -3.01 -18.47 12.88
CA LEU A 840 -2.48 -18.03 14.17
C LEU A 840 -1.11 -17.35 14.02
N PRO A 841 -0.95 -16.06 14.30
CA PRO A 841 0.35 -15.41 14.35
C PRO A 841 1.02 -15.65 15.72
N LEU A 842 2.26 -16.16 15.70
CA LEU A 842 3.06 -16.47 16.88
C LEU A 842 4.41 -15.77 16.79
N GLN A 843 4.88 -15.21 17.88
CA GLN A 843 6.14 -14.48 17.92
C GLN A 843 7.14 -15.17 18.85
N PHE A 844 8.41 -15.34 18.39
CA PHE A 844 9.49 -15.78 19.25
C PHE A 844 9.70 -14.81 20.43
N VAL A 845 9.99 -15.35 21.61
CA VAL A 845 10.25 -14.57 22.84
C VAL A 845 11.72 -14.64 23.24
N ASP A 846 12.13 -13.81 24.17
CA ASP A 846 13.46 -13.79 24.80
C ASP A 846 14.64 -13.71 23.82
N GLY A 847 14.44 -13.06 22.66
CA GLY A 847 15.47 -12.95 21.62
C GLY A 847 15.77 -14.25 20.88
N GLN A 848 14.94 -15.27 21.06
CA GLN A 848 15.03 -16.52 20.29
C GLN A 848 14.72 -16.26 18.80
N THR A 849 15.40 -17.00 17.95
CA THR A 849 15.25 -16.96 16.50
C THR A 849 15.24 -18.37 15.93
N ARG A 850 14.82 -18.49 14.68
CA ARG A 850 14.90 -19.77 13.97
C ARG A 850 16.32 -20.35 13.94
N GLN A 851 17.34 -19.47 13.85
CA GLN A 851 18.76 -19.89 13.87
C GLN A 851 19.19 -20.36 15.27
N SER A 852 18.85 -19.59 16.33
CA SER A 852 19.24 -19.97 17.70
C SER A 852 18.61 -21.28 18.15
N LEU A 853 17.44 -21.63 17.61
CA LEU A 853 16.71 -22.88 17.85
C LEU A 853 17.04 -23.97 16.85
N ASN A 854 17.96 -23.74 15.90
CA ASN A 854 18.33 -24.67 14.83
C ASN A 854 17.10 -25.26 14.11
N LEU A 855 16.12 -24.41 13.73
CA LEU A 855 14.97 -24.86 12.95
C LEU A 855 15.37 -24.91 11.47
N THR A 856 15.36 -26.09 10.90
CA THR A 856 15.83 -26.39 9.53
C THR A 856 14.68 -26.58 8.53
N GLY A 857 13.44 -26.67 9.04
CA GLY A 857 12.26 -26.98 8.24
C GLY A 857 11.93 -28.47 8.13
N ARG A 858 12.74 -29.34 8.75
CA ARG A 858 12.54 -30.81 8.72
C ARG A 858 11.77 -31.33 9.92
N GLU A 859 11.64 -30.53 10.94
CA GLU A 859 11.05 -30.85 12.22
C GLU A 859 9.54 -31.16 12.11
N ILE A 860 9.01 -31.92 13.05
CA ILE A 860 7.60 -32.04 13.36
C ILE A 860 7.32 -31.12 14.54
N ILE A 861 6.35 -30.24 14.38
CA ILE A 861 6.00 -29.21 15.35
C ILE A 861 4.60 -29.48 15.91
N SER A 862 4.48 -29.42 17.23
CA SER A 862 3.17 -29.37 17.90
C SER A 862 3.10 -28.14 18.78
N ILE A 863 1.92 -27.47 18.80
CA ILE A 863 1.69 -26.27 19.60
C ILE A 863 0.57 -26.58 20.60
N SER A 864 0.89 -26.40 21.88
CA SER A 864 -0.05 -26.67 22.99
C SER A 864 -0.39 -25.41 23.79
N GLY A 865 -1.51 -25.48 24.52
CA GLY A 865 -2.05 -24.34 25.26
C GLY A 865 -3.17 -23.61 24.51
N LEU A 866 -3.54 -24.09 23.33
CA LEU A 866 -4.71 -23.59 22.59
C LEU A 866 -6.00 -24.17 23.14
N SER A 867 -7.03 -23.34 23.30
CA SER A 867 -8.38 -23.74 23.71
C SER A 867 -9.37 -22.60 23.43
N ASP A 868 -10.66 -22.84 23.57
CA ASP A 868 -11.72 -21.83 23.48
C ASP A 868 -11.62 -20.71 24.54
N HIS A 869 -10.71 -20.84 25.53
CA HIS A 869 -10.38 -19.82 26.52
C HIS A 869 -9.13 -19.00 26.17
N LEU A 870 -8.68 -19.06 24.92
CA LEU A 870 -7.54 -18.27 24.42
C LEU A 870 -7.68 -16.80 24.80
N GLN A 871 -6.58 -16.20 25.30
CA GLN A 871 -6.52 -14.78 25.67
C GLN A 871 -5.55 -14.02 24.76
N PRO A 872 -5.73 -12.70 24.58
CA PRO A 872 -4.75 -11.86 23.92
C PRO A 872 -3.37 -12.01 24.56
N HIS A 873 -2.33 -12.01 23.75
CA HIS A 873 -0.93 -12.14 24.17
C HIS A 873 -0.61 -13.36 25.03
N GLN A 874 -1.40 -14.44 24.91
CA GLN A 874 -1.15 -15.67 25.65
C GLN A 874 0.15 -16.32 25.22
N SER A 875 0.97 -16.77 26.19
CA SER A 875 2.12 -17.64 25.93
C SER A 875 1.67 -19.05 25.59
N LEU A 876 2.26 -19.62 24.54
CA LEU A 876 1.99 -20.98 24.07
C LEU A 876 3.31 -21.79 24.00
N GLN A 877 3.23 -23.12 24.18
CA GLN A 877 4.37 -24.01 24.12
C GLN A 877 4.48 -24.68 22.76
N VAL A 878 5.62 -24.56 22.14
CA VAL A 878 6.00 -25.24 20.90
C VAL A 878 6.89 -26.44 21.21
N HIS A 879 6.44 -27.62 20.80
CA HIS A 879 7.18 -28.87 20.93
C HIS A 879 7.78 -29.24 19.59
N VAL A 880 9.07 -29.52 19.57
CA VAL A 880 9.86 -29.83 18.38
C VAL A 880 10.30 -31.28 18.45
N LYS A 881 10.02 -32.06 17.40
CA LYS A 881 10.58 -33.39 17.22
C LYS A 881 11.44 -33.39 15.96
N ARG A 882 12.72 -33.73 16.12
CA ARG A 882 13.73 -33.74 15.04
C ARG A 882 13.84 -35.11 14.38
N ASP A 883 14.45 -35.16 13.20
CA ASP A 883 14.66 -36.40 12.43
C ASP A 883 15.51 -37.47 13.19
N ASP A 884 16.42 -37.01 14.05
CA ASP A 884 17.22 -37.89 14.91
C ASP A 884 16.48 -38.43 16.13
N GLY A 885 15.19 -38.04 16.29
CA GLY A 885 14.34 -38.41 17.40
C GLY A 885 14.49 -37.53 18.66
N SER A 886 15.41 -36.58 18.66
CA SER A 886 15.56 -35.61 19.76
C SER A 886 14.31 -34.73 19.84
N ARG A 887 14.03 -34.19 21.03
CA ARG A 887 12.90 -33.34 21.33
C ARG A 887 13.37 -32.10 22.05
N ASP A 888 12.85 -30.97 21.59
CA ASP A 888 13.04 -29.66 22.20
C ASP A 888 11.67 -29.00 22.44
N GLN A 889 11.68 -27.96 23.24
CA GLN A 889 10.52 -27.08 23.41
C GLN A 889 10.95 -25.62 23.60
N PHE A 890 10.12 -24.71 23.14
CA PHE A 890 10.29 -23.29 23.36
C PHE A 890 8.94 -22.59 23.48
N GLU A 891 8.95 -21.39 24.04
CA GLU A 891 7.77 -20.56 24.22
C GLU A 891 7.60 -19.55 23.09
N VAL A 892 6.36 -19.28 22.73
CA VAL A 892 6.00 -18.24 21.77
C VAL A 892 4.84 -17.39 22.30
N LEU A 893 4.82 -16.13 21.92
CA LEU A 893 3.75 -15.21 22.24
C LEU A 893 2.68 -15.28 21.13
N CYS A 894 1.42 -15.52 21.51
CA CYS A 894 0.29 -15.39 20.61
C CYS A 894 0.05 -13.90 20.29
N ARG A 895 0.07 -13.56 19.01
CA ARG A 895 -0.11 -12.19 18.52
C ARG A 895 -1.55 -11.92 18.05
N ILE A 896 -2.51 -12.48 18.76
CA ILE A 896 -3.88 -11.96 18.81
C ILE A 896 -3.86 -10.88 19.89
N ASP A 897 -4.06 -9.63 19.50
CA ASP A 897 -3.72 -8.49 20.33
C ASP A 897 -4.96 -7.95 21.10
N THR A 898 -6.18 -8.34 20.70
CA THR A 898 -7.44 -7.85 21.30
C THR A 898 -8.45 -8.97 21.54
N LEU A 899 -9.41 -8.72 22.46
CA LEU A 899 -10.48 -9.69 22.74
C LEU A 899 -11.40 -9.91 21.53
N ASN A 900 -11.67 -8.87 20.74
CA ASN A 900 -12.44 -9.01 19.50
C ASN A 900 -11.74 -9.92 18.49
N GLU A 901 -10.42 -9.79 18.35
CA GLU A 901 -9.66 -10.68 17.47
C GLU A 901 -9.72 -12.13 17.92
N VAL A 902 -9.81 -12.40 19.24
CA VAL A 902 -10.04 -13.76 19.75
C VAL A 902 -11.39 -14.30 19.26
N GLU A 903 -12.46 -13.50 19.31
CA GLU A 903 -13.77 -13.92 18.82
C GLU A 903 -13.77 -14.13 17.30
N TYR A 904 -13.04 -13.31 16.54
CA TYR A 904 -12.86 -13.52 15.09
C TYR A 904 -12.15 -14.83 14.80
N PHE A 905 -11.06 -15.12 15.53
CA PHE A 905 -10.30 -16.36 15.39
C PHE A 905 -11.14 -17.60 15.73
N LYS A 906 -11.92 -17.55 16.82
CA LYS A 906 -12.89 -18.61 17.21
C LYS A 906 -13.93 -18.89 16.13
N ALA A 907 -14.40 -17.84 15.44
CA ALA A 907 -15.38 -17.99 14.37
C ALA A 907 -14.79 -18.58 13.07
N GLY A 908 -13.47 -18.72 12.97
CA GLY A 908 -12.74 -19.13 11.78
C GLY A 908 -12.34 -17.95 10.89
N GLY A 909 -12.51 -16.72 11.37
CA GLY A 909 -12.16 -15.47 10.70
C GLY A 909 -13.22 -14.39 10.88
N ILE A 910 -12.85 -13.13 10.62
CA ILE A 910 -13.73 -11.98 10.86
C ILE A 910 -14.98 -12.01 9.98
N LEU A 911 -14.88 -12.40 8.71
CA LEU A 911 -16.03 -12.47 7.81
C LEU A 911 -16.97 -13.61 8.17
N HIS A 912 -16.46 -14.71 8.70
CA HIS A 912 -17.29 -15.80 9.25
C HIS A 912 -18.05 -15.32 10.47
N TYR A 913 -17.39 -14.57 11.36
CA TYR A 913 -18.01 -13.95 12.53
C TYR A 913 -19.17 -13.04 12.11
N VAL A 914 -18.91 -12.12 11.18
CA VAL A 914 -19.91 -11.17 10.66
C VAL A 914 -21.08 -11.89 9.99
N LEU A 915 -20.81 -12.84 9.11
CA LEU A 915 -21.84 -13.56 8.36
C LEU A 915 -22.74 -14.39 9.28
N ARG A 916 -22.18 -15.08 10.29
CA ARG A 916 -22.97 -15.82 11.28
C ARG A 916 -23.93 -14.90 12.06
N HIS A 917 -23.48 -13.72 12.46
CA HIS A 917 -24.32 -12.74 13.14
C HIS A 917 -25.45 -12.23 12.23
N LEU A 918 -25.15 -11.93 10.95
CA LEU A 918 -26.15 -11.48 9.99
C LEU A 918 -27.17 -12.56 9.62
N ILE A 919 -26.78 -13.83 9.59
CA ILE A 919 -27.71 -14.95 9.39
C ILE A 919 -28.59 -15.15 10.64
N ALA A 920 -28.03 -14.99 11.84
CA ALA A 920 -28.77 -15.17 13.10
C ALA A 920 -29.74 -14.02 13.42
N SER A 921 -29.50 -12.80 12.90
CA SER A 921 -30.37 -11.62 13.04
C SER A 921 -31.50 -11.64 12.00
#